data_1a7a363e6b19a6b6000ee292de21413f
#
_entry.id   1a7a363e6b19a6b6000ee292de21413f
#
_cell.length_a   1.000
_cell.length_b   1.000
_cell.length_c   1.000
_cell.angle_alpha   90.00
_cell.angle_beta   90.00
_cell.angle_gamma   90.00
#
_symmetry.space_group_name_H-M   'P 1'
#
loop_
_entity.id
_entity.type
_entity.pdbx_description
1 polymer ?
#
loop_
_entity_poly.entity_id
_entity_poly.type
_entity_poly.pdbx_seq_one_letter_code
_entity_poly.pdbx_strand_id
1 'polypeptide(L)'
;MFFGTIFHPHCSACLNIFVVNSIFADDLYMMHDFGDDMAPKDENKSITEVEMTPSTNRIDLPKETLDFFNGDEIRARVFFEKYSLKDDLGNITEKLPSEMWDRIAGEISGVEKTEEKRKEWREKFRWLLGDFRFLPGGRILFGAGQKRNSTLLNCYVIPIKDDTLEAIFDWCKEAARTYSYGGGVGTDLSVLRPSKSPVNNSAIVSSGAVSFMNIFSETTHTIGQNGRRGALMITLDVNHPDIMRFITVKRDMASVRYANISVKVTDEFMRAVKEDGEFALWFENPVIGRIEKKVKAREVWNELVKSARDWAEPGLIFWDTVKRYSPSEYNGMNVISTNPCSEQPLEGYGACDLGNINLSAFVLEPFSGSARLDWVNLEKAVRYSARFLDNILDYNADKHPLKQQKEAGLSSRRIGIGITGLGDMLVKMRIKYDSEKALALVDDMFNRIKLISYDESSNIAKEKGSFPLFDANKHVSMGFIKTLPEATREKIMKDGLRNVAILTVPPTGSVSVLAGTSSGIEPIFAFSYTRRSESLSKEFFKVYHPIAFEYMKLFNISDEKDLPEFFVPAHRIKPEFRVKMQGIIQKHIDSAISSTVNLPEDTSIEQVGEIYLKAWESGCKGITVYREGSREGILITNDEQEKSAAKKENNKEAWDRGRLLTGQTMNIKLPDGGLYVTANFDSISIREVFINLGKTGSEEKSYTEAIGRLISKYLQIGGDVREVVESLKGIKSNSQITWDKGMKIYSVPDAIAKSLEIMAGIANPGSTASLFKNAEKSGKQMPMSTSVSKDDGITPDECPKCSENTLVNENGCFTCMSCGFTKCE
;
A
#
# COMPACT_ATOMS: atom_id res chain seq x y z
N MET A 1 -33.21 -13.56 53.01
CA MET A 1 -34.56 -14.05 52.63
C MET A 1 -34.53 -14.15 51.12
N PHE A 2 -34.38 -15.32 50.60
CA PHE A 2 -35.32 -16.17 49.90
C PHE A 2 -35.88 -15.50 48.62
N PHE A 3 -35.88 -15.95 47.42
CA PHE A 3 -35.82 -17.21 46.67
C PHE A 3 -35.42 -16.81 45.23
N GLY A 4 -34.81 -17.48 44.36
CA GLY A 4 -34.68 -18.87 44.02
C GLY A 4 -34.86 -19.09 42.52
N THR A 5 -33.79 -19.56 41.91
CA THR A 5 -33.70 -20.46 40.74
C THR A 5 -34.86 -20.56 39.72
N ILE A 6 -34.52 -20.51 38.44
CA ILE A 6 -34.62 -21.69 37.55
C ILE A 6 -33.76 -21.41 36.28
N PHE A 7 -32.79 -22.30 36.00
CA PHE A 7 -32.06 -22.48 34.77
C PHE A 7 -32.84 -23.36 33.79
N HIS A 8 -32.82 -23.04 32.54
CA HIS A 8 -32.80 -24.05 31.48
C HIS A 8 -31.93 -23.59 30.30
N PRO A 9 -31.07 -24.49 29.74
CA PRO A 9 -30.05 -24.18 28.75
C PRO A 9 -30.54 -24.45 27.32
N HIS A 10 -29.93 -23.81 26.40
CA HIS A 10 -29.80 -24.01 24.97
C HIS A 10 -30.19 -22.78 24.12
N CYS A 11 -29.22 -21.98 23.85
CA CYS A 11 -29.08 -21.32 22.54
C CYS A 11 -27.66 -20.73 22.36
N SER A 12 -26.81 -21.40 21.61
CA SER A 12 -25.42 -21.00 21.31
C SER A 12 -25.28 -19.75 20.44
N ALA A 13 -26.40 -19.14 20.06
CA ALA A 13 -26.38 -17.96 19.20
C ALA A 13 -26.44 -16.62 19.96
N CYS A 14 -26.68 -16.64 21.28
CA CYS A 14 -26.79 -15.40 22.06
C CYS A 14 -25.48 -14.96 22.74
N LEU A 15 -24.42 -15.78 22.73
CA LEU A 15 -23.18 -15.44 23.42
C LEU A 15 -22.26 -14.51 22.61
N ASN A 16 -22.44 -14.46 21.28
CA ASN A 16 -21.59 -13.62 20.42
C ASN A 16 -22.07 -12.16 20.26
N ILE A 17 -23.26 -11.83 20.77
CA ILE A 17 -23.80 -10.47 20.70
C ILE A 17 -23.47 -9.67 21.97
N PHE A 18 -23.25 -10.34 23.11
CA PHE A 18 -22.99 -9.65 24.38
C PHE A 18 -21.54 -9.22 24.59
N VAL A 19 -20.57 -9.85 23.93
CA VAL A 19 -19.14 -9.48 24.03
C VAL A 19 -18.82 -8.25 23.18
N VAL A 20 -19.57 -8.02 22.08
CA VAL A 20 -19.37 -6.83 21.22
C VAL A 20 -20.01 -5.57 21.83
N ASN A 21 -21.09 -5.72 22.60
CA ASN A 21 -21.77 -4.57 23.22
C ASN A 21 -21.12 -4.07 24.53
N SER A 22 -20.30 -4.87 25.23
CA SER A 22 -19.64 -4.40 26.45
C SER A 22 -18.35 -3.60 26.19
N ILE A 23 -17.74 -3.76 25.02
CA ILE A 23 -16.56 -2.97 24.61
C ILE A 23 -16.97 -1.57 24.11
N PHE A 24 -18.23 -1.39 23.68
CA PHE A 24 -18.75 -0.09 23.23
C PHE A 24 -19.51 0.70 24.30
N ALA A 25 -19.84 0.10 25.43
CA ALA A 25 -20.63 0.75 26.47
C ALA A 25 -19.81 1.74 27.33
N ASP A 26 -18.53 1.49 27.53
CA ASP A 26 -17.68 2.39 28.33
C ASP A 26 -17.21 3.63 27.56
N ASP A 27 -17.16 3.60 26.23
CA ASP A 27 -16.81 4.76 25.41
C ASP A 27 -18.01 5.71 25.17
N LEU A 28 -19.25 5.28 25.41
CA LEU A 28 -20.41 6.16 25.40
C LEU A 28 -20.48 7.03 26.65
N TYR A 29 -19.87 6.63 27.76
CA TYR A 29 -19.83 7.41 29.00
C TYR A 29 -18.77 8.51 29.01
N MET A 30 -17.75 8.41 28.15
CA MET A 30 -16.70 9.44 28.00
C MET A 30 -17.09 10.57 27.05
N MET A 31 -18.25 10.51 26.38
CA MET A 31 -18.78 11.62 25.57
C MET A 31 -19.54 12.69 26.38
N HIS A 32 -19.76 12.48 27.67
CA HIS A 32 -20.51 13.42 28.52
C HIS A 32 -19.68 14.44 29.28
N ASP A 33 -18.36 14.43 29.18
CA ASP A 33 -17.47 15.37 29.89
C ASP A 33 -16.80 16.44 29.01
N PHE A 34 -17.33 16.71 27.81
CA PHE A 34 -17.00 17.91 27.04
C PHE A 34 -18.20 18.87 27.10
N GLY A 35 -17.96 19.95 27.81
CA GLY A 35 -18.90 20.94 28.23
C GLY A 35 -19.93 21.40 27.19
N ASP A 36 -21.06 21.78 27.72
CA ASP A 36 -22.32 22.24 27.14
C ASP A 36 -22.27 23.56 26.31
N ASP A 37 -21.25 23.82 25.50
CA ASP A 37 -21.12 25.10 24.83
C ASP A 37 -21.02 25.08 23.28
N MET A 38 -21.44 24.02 22.61
CA MET A 38 -21.52 24.07 21.14
C MET A 38 -22.63 23.18 20.55
N ALA A 39 -23.87 23.39 20.94
CA ALA A 39 -25.03 22.94 20.19
C ALA A 39 -25.88 24.14 19.79
N PRO A 40 -26.22 24.36 18.53
CA PRO A 40 -27.23 25.37 18.18
C PRO A 40 -28.58 24.86 18.66
N LYS A 41 -29.20 25.64 19.54
CA LYS A 41 -30.62 25.50 19.89
C LYS A 41 -31.43 25.93 18.67
N ASP A 42 -31.91 24.99 17.90
CA ASP A 42 -33.10 25.15 17.08
C ASP A 42 -33.85 23.84 17.00
N GLU A 43 -35.06 23.86 17.48
CA GLU A 43 -36.01 22.79 17.58
C GLU A 43 -36.59 22.42 16.20
N ASN A 44 -36.81 21.12 15.98
CA ASN A 44 -37.62 20.55 14.91
C ASN A 44 -37.10 20.67 13.47
N LYS A 45 -36.13 19.85 13.13
CA LYS A 45 -36.08 19.26 11.79
C LYS A 45 -35.92 17.73 11.91
N SER A 46 -36.98 17.01 11.46
CA SER A 46 -36.96 15.57 11.21
C SER A 46 -35.73 15.24 10.35
N ILE A 47 -34.93 14.28 10.81
CA ILE A 47 -33.87 13.68 9.99
C ILE A 47 -34.57 12.91 8.89
N THR A 48 -34.76 13.53 7.73
CA THR A 48 -35.11 12.83 6.51
C THR A 48 -33.89 11.96 6.14
N GLU A 49 -34.13 10.67 5.90
CA GLU A 49 -33.16 9.73 5.33
C GLU A 49 -32.50 10.37 4.11
N VAL A 50 -31.20 10.69 4.25
CA VAL A 50 -30.39 11.08 3.10
C VAL A 50 -30.04 9.79 2.39
N GLU A 51 -30.79 9.45 1.35
CA GLU A 51 -30.38 8.46 0.37
C GLU A 51 -29.00 8.86 -0.18
N MET A 52 -27.95 8.24 0.33
CA MET A 52 -26.63 8.31 -0.26
C MET A 52 -26.62 7.41 -1.51
N THR A 53 -27.17 7.88 -2.59
CA THR A 53 -26.84 7.35 -3.90
C THR A 53 -25.35 7.66 -4.18
N PRO A 54 -24.53 6.67 -4.57
CA PRO A 54 -23.20 6.96 -5.08
C PRO A 54 -23.39 7.74 -6.39
N SER A 55 -23.28 9.06 -6.31
CA SER A 55 -23.34 9.88 -7.52
C SER A 55 -22.07 9.62 -8.33
N THR A 56 -22.19 8.90 -9.43
CA THR A 56 -21.22 8.83 -10.53
C THR A 56 -21.21 10.13 -11.35
N ASN A 57 -21.72 11.24 -10.81
CA ASN A 57 -21.68 12.54 -11.47
C ASN A 57 -20.25 13.07 -11.45
N ARG A 58 -19.56 13.00 -12.59
CA ARG A 58 -18.34 13.75 -12.83
C ARG A 58 -18.63 15.22 -12.53
N ILE A 59 -17.85 15.81 -11.63
CA ILE A 59 -17.89 17.26 -11.37
C ILE A 59 -17.32 17.94 -12.61
N ASP A 60 -18.11 18.82 -13.23
CA ASP A 60 -17.65 19.64 -14.35
C ASP A 60 -16.60 20.64 -13.86
N LEU A 61 -15.46 20.66 -14.56
CA LEU A 61 -14.38 21.59 -14.22
C LEU A 61 -14.74 23.00 -14.68
N PRO A 62 -14.60 24.02 -13.81
CA PRO A 62 -14.74 25.42 -14.23
C PRO A 62 -13.74 25.75 -15.35
N LYS A 63 -14.21 26.56 -16.30
CA LYS A 63 -13.37 26.99 -17.42
C LYS A 63 -12.10 27.71 -16.94
N GLU A 64 -12.22 28.57 -15.94
CA GLU A 64 -11.11 29.29 -15.32
C GLU A 64 -10.04 28.37 -14.74
N THR A 65 -10.46 27.22 -14.15
CA THR A 65 -9.53 26.20 -13.67
C THR A 65 -8.79 25.53 -14.84
N LEU A 66 -9.50 25.15 -15.89
CA LEU A 66 -8.88 24.56 -17.11
C LEU A 66 -7.92 25.53 -17.79
N ASP A 67 -8.32 26.80 -17.92
CA ASP A 67 -7.51 27.86 -18.54
C ASP A 67 -6.21 28.09 -17.76
N PHE A 68 -6.27 28.08 -16.42
CA PHE A 68 -5.09 28.19 -15.54
C PHE A 68 -4.06 27.07 -15.82
N PHE A 69 -4.53 25.85 -16.05
CA PHE A 69 -3.67 24.70 -16.35
C PHE A 69 -3.41 24.49 -17.87
N ASN A 70 -3.69 25.49 -18.71
CA ASN A 70 -3.52 25.42 -20.16
C ASN A 70 -4.24 24.22 -20.82
N GLY A 71 -5.41 23.86 -20.30
CA GLY A 71 -6.20 22.73 -20.78
C GLY A 71 -5.78 21.36 -20.24
N ASP A 72 -4.78 21.28 -19.34
CA ASP A 72 -4.41 20.02 -18.68
C ASP A 72 -5.47 19.61 -17.67
N GLU A 73 -6.39 18.76 -18.12
CA GLU A 73 -7.53 18.28 -17.34
C GLU A 73 -7.10 17.50 -16.08
N ILE A 74 -5.97 16.78 -16.15
CA ILE A 74 -5.51 15.95 -15.00
C ILE A 74 -5.06 16.86 -13.87
N ARG A 75 -4.24 17.86 -14.16
CA ARG A 75 -3.79 18.84 -13.17
C ARG A 75 -4.96 19.64 -12.62
N ALA A 76 -5.87 20.07 -13.50
CA ALA A 76 -7.07 20.79 -13.12
C ALA A 76 -7.96 19.96 -12.16
N ARG A 77 -8.20 18.67 -12.45
CA ARG A 77 -8.95 17.77 -11.57
C ARG A 77 -8.24 17.53 -10.24
N VAL A 78 -6.94 17.30 -10.25
CA VAL A 78 -6.17 17.10 -9.01
C VAL A 78 -6.27 18.33 -8.11
N PHE A 79 -6.18 19.52 -8.67
CA PHE A 79 -6.42 20.76 -7.92
C PHE A 79 -7.85 20.80 -7.40
N PHE A 80 -8.83 20.81 -8.30
CA PHE A 80 -10.22 21.12 -8.02
C PHE A 80 -10.91 20.11 -7.08
N GLU A 81 -10.75 18.81 -7.36
CA GLU A 81 -11.42 17.76 -6.59
C GLU A 81 -10.71 17.47 -5.25
N LYS A 82 -9.37 17.63 -5.20
CA LYS A 82 -8.54 17.13 -4.11
C LYS A 82 -8.02 18.19 -3.16
N TYR A 83 -7.73 19.40 -3.65
CA TYR A 83 -7.04 20.42 -2.86
C TYR A 83 -7.81 21.72 -2.65
N SER A 84 -8.80 22.02 -3.49
CA SER A 84 -9.67 23.17 -3.31
C SER A 84 -10.44 23.10 -2.00
N LEU A 85 -10.61 24.24 -1.38
CA LEU A 85 -11.40 24.38 -0.17
C LEU A 85 -12.87 23.98 -0.43
N LYS A 86 -13.46 23.25 0.49
CA LYS A 86 -14.88 22.86 0.46
C LYS A 86 -15.61 23.49 1.65
N ASP A 87 -16.83 23.96 1.41
CA ASP A 87 -17.73 24.41 2.46
C ASP A 87 -18.25 23.24 3.32
N ASP A 88 -19.07 23.56 4.31
CA ASP A 88 -19.64 22.56 5.23
C ASP A 88 -20.59 21.56 4.53
N LEU A 89 -21.13 21.94 3.36
CA LEU A 89 -21.97 21.08 2.52
C LEU A 89 -21.16 20.24 1.50
N GLY A 90 -19.85 20.47 1.41
CA GLY A 90 -18.96 19.79 0.49
C GLY A 90 -18.81 20.46 -0.88
N ASN A 91 -19.40 21.64 -1.10
CA ASN A 91 -19.23 22.39 -2.34
C ASN A 91 -17.83 23.01 -2.40
N ILE A 92 -17.23 22.99 -3.60
CA ILE A 92 -15.91 23.55 -3.84
C ILE A 92 -16.02 25.08 -3.92
N THR A 93 -15.22 25.78 -3.12
CA THR A 93 -15.25 27.25 -3.02
C THR A 93 -14.10 27.95 -3.72
N GLU A 94 -12.97 27.23 -3.93
CA GLU A 94 -11.80 27.74 -4.65
C GLU A 94 -11.76 27.20 -6.08
N LYS A 95 -11.60 28.08 -7.06
CA LYS A 95 -11.55 27.72 -8.48
C LYS A 95 -10.16 27.88 -9.08
N LEU A 96 -9.28 28.62 -8.42
CA LEU A 96 -7.93 28.89 -8.89
C LEU A 96 -6.87 28.51 -7.86
N PRO A 97 -5.72 27.96 -8.25
CA PRO A 97 -4.60 27.70 -7.34
C PRO A 97 -4.12 28.94 -6.59
N SER A 98 -4.28 30.14 -7.15
CA SER A 98 -3.96 31.40 -6.48
C SER A 98 -4.78 31.63 -5.22
N GLU A 99 -6.06 31.29 -5.22
CA GLU A 99 -6.95 31.39 -4.05
C GLU A 99 -6.49 30.42 -2.94
N MET A 100 -6.13 29.19 -3.29
CA MET A 100 -5.54 28.22 -2.37
C MET A 100 -4.22 28.73 -1.77
N TRP A 101 -3.35 29.34 -2.58
CA TRP A 101 -2.08 29.89 -2.08
C TRP A 101 -2.32 31.05 -1.12
N ASP A 102 -3.28 31.93 -1.40
CA ASP A 102 -3.62 33.06 -0.54
C ASP A 102 -4.21 32.60 0.80
N ARG A 103 -5.07 31.59 0.79
CA ARG A 103 -5.61 30.94 1.99
C ARG A 103 -4.49 30.36 2.85
N ILE A 104 -3.67 29.47 2.27
CA ILE A 104 -2.60 28.79 3.01
C ILE A 104 -1.58 29.77 3.55
N ALA A 105 -1.17 30.77 2.75
CA ALA A 105 -0.24 31.81 3.21
C ALA A 105 -0.82 32.62 4.38
N GLY A 106 -2.11 32.95 4.30
CA GLY A 106 -2.83 33.67 5.37
C GLY A 106 -2.92 32.87 6.67
N GLU A 107 -3.37 31.61 6.57
CA GLU A 107 -3.53 30.72 7.73
C GLU A 107 -2.20 30.45 8.44
N ILE A 108 -1.17 30.07 7.69
CA ILE A 108 0.11 29.63 8.27
C ILE A 108 0.92 30.82 8.80
N SER A 109 0.78 32.03 8.22
CA SER A 109 1.40 33.22 8.80
C SER A 109 0.69 33.70 10.08
N GLY A 110 -0.56 33.31 10.28
CA GLY A 110 -1.36 33.67 11.45
C GLY A 110 -0.77 33.25 12.80
N VAL A 111 0.11 32.23 12.84
CA VAL A 111 0.79 31.81 14.07
C VAL A 111 1.94 32.74 14.51
N GLU A 112 2.33 33.69 13.68
CA GLU A 112 3.35 34.67 14.03
C GLU A 112 2.85 35.63 15.10
N LYS A 113 3.74 36.05 16.02
CA LYS A 113 3.37 36.73 17.25
C LYS A 113 2.83 38.14 17.04
N THR A 114 3.36 38.88 16.05
CA THR A 114 2.95 40.29 15.81
C THR A 114 2.31 40.44 14.44
N GLU A 115 1.51 41.49 14.27
CA GLU A 115 0.81 41.76 13.01
C GLU A 115 1.81 42.05 11.87
N GLU A 116 2.90 42.78 12.19
CA GLU A 116 3.96 43.06 11.22
C GLU A 116 4.60 41.76 10.71
N LYS A 117 4.86 40.81 11.65
CA LYS A 117 5.43 39.49 11.27
C LYS A 117 4.42 38.65 10.47
N ARG A 118 3.13 38.69 10.83
CA ARG A 118 2.07 38.01 10.07
C ARG A 118 2.02 38.50 8.63
N LYS A 119 2.03 39.84 8.44
CA LYS A 119 2.02 40.45 7.11
C LYS A 119 3.30 40.08 6.33
N GLU A 120 4.48 40.22 6.95
CA GLU A 120 5.76 39.88 6.36
C GLU A 120 5.78 38.44 5.87
N TRP A 121 5.40 37.47 6.75
CA TRP A 121 5.45 36.05 6.41
C TRP A 121 4.32 35.64 5.48
N ARG A 122 3.17 36.27 5.50
CA ARG A 122 2.11 36.06 4.50
C ARG A 122 2.62 36.36 3.09
N GLU A 123 3.30 37.48 2.87
CA GLU A 123 3.86 37.86 1.57
C GLU A 123 4.96 36.85 1.14
N LYS A 124 5.82 36.44 2.07
CA LYS A 124 6.88 35.45 1.82
C LYS A 124 6.32 34.06 1.49
N PHE A 125 5.32 33.60 2.23
CA PHE A 125 4.66 32.32 1.98
C PHE A 125 3.85 32.35 0.69
N ARG A 126 3.21 33.47 0.39
CA ARG A 126 2.51 33.63 -0.89
C ARG A 126 3.45 33.54 -2.08
N TRP A 127 4.63 34.17 -1.99
CA TRP A 127 5.68 34.03 -3.00
C TRP A 127 6.21 32.60 -3.09
N LEU A 128 6.40 31.95 -1.95
CA LEU A 128 6.90 30.58 -1.87
C LEU A 128 5.95 29.59 -2.57
N LEU A 129 4.65 29.67 -2.29
CA LEU A 129 3.62 28.80 -2.85
C LEU A 129 3.30 29.12 -4.32
N GLY A 130 3.47 30.38 -4.72
CA GLY A 130 3.17 30.86 -6.06
C GLY A 130 3.94 30.11 -7.13
N ASP A 131 3.29 29.90 -8.29
CA ASP A 131 3.84 29.18 -9.44
C ASP A 131 4.37 27.78 -9.10
N PHE A 132 3.81 27.17 -8.03
CA PHE A 132 4.23 25.88 -7.52
C PHE A 132 5.73 25.78 -7.21
N ARG A 133 6.36 26.88 -6.75
CA ARG A 133 7.78 26.86 -6.33
C ARG A 133 8.02 25.93 -5.15
N PHE A 134 7.03 25.83 -4.28
CA PHE A 134 7.01 24.92 -3.13
C PHE A 134 5.64 24.27 -2.99
N LEU A 135 5.64 22.99 -2.74
CA LEU A 135 4.46 22.15 -2.63
C LEU A 135 4.41 21.53 -1.24
N PRO A 136 3.65 22.12 -0.32
CA PRO A 136 3.39 21.49 0.98
C PRO A 136 2.76 20.12 0.82
N GLY A 137 2.87 19.29 1.85
CA GLY A 137 2.20 18.01 1.90
C GLY A 137 0.70 18.13 1.58
N GLY A 138 0.14 17.14 0.91
CA GLY A 138 -1.26 17.20 0.47
C GLY A 138 -2.26 17.46 1.60
N ARG A 139 -1.91 17.12 2.85
CA ARG A 139 -2.74 17.43 4.03
C ARG A 139 -2.74 18.93 4.37
N ILE A 140 -1.63 19.60 4.14
CA ILE A 140 -1.52 21.05 4.34
C ILE A 140 -2.35 21.77 3.26
N LEU A 141 -2.18 21.36 1.98
CA LEU A 141 -2.94 21.95 0.87
C LEU A 141 -4.45 21.85 1.11
N PHE A 142 -4.92 20.68 1.55
CA PHE A 142 -6.33 20.42 1.81
C PHE A 142 -6.81 21.05 3.14
N GLY A 143 -6.02 20.91 4.22
CA GLY A 143 -6.50 21.09 5.60
C GLY A 143 -6.30 22.49 6.18
N ALA A 144 -5.37 23.30 5.67
CA ALA A 144 -5.19 24.66 6.16
C ALA A 144 -6.44 25.50 5.88
N GLY A 145 -6.99 26.17 6.91
CA GLY A 145 -8.23 26.95 6.83
C GLY A 145 -9.53 26.14 6.84
N GLN A 146 -9.47 24.80 6.91
CA GLN A 146 -10.65 23.95 7.06
C GLN A 146 -11.18 24.00 8.51
N LYS A 147 -12.51 24.03 8.66
CA LYS A 147 -13.17 23.95 9.97
C LYS A 147 -13.20 22.53 10.54
N ARG A 148 -13.08 21.51 9.70
CA ARG A 148 -13.16 20.10 10.13
C ARG A 148 -11.90 19.69 10.91
N ASN A 149 -12.07 18.82 11.89
CA ASN A 149 -10.97 18.25 12.65
C ASN A 149 -10.16 17.29 11.77
N SER A 150 -9.02 17.78 11.26
CA SER A 150 -8.05 16.99 10.51
C SER A 150 -6.65 17.46 10.82
N THR A 151 -5.71 16.53 10.90
CA THR A 151 -4.30 16.90 11.03
C THR A 151 -3.72 17.37 9.69
N LEU A 152 -2.82 18.36 9.74
CA LEU A 152 -2.06 18.81 8.59
C LEU A 152 -0.81 17.92 8.37
N LEU A 153 -0.44 17.10 9.37
CA LEU A 153 0.71 16.23 9.29
C LEU A 153 0.33 14.92 8.59
N ASN A 154 1.19 14.49 7.68
CA ASN A 154 0.85 13.39 6.78
C ASN A 154 0.85 12.03 7.49
N CYS A 155 1.85 11.80 8.35
CA CYS A 155 2.10 10.49 8.92
C CYS A 155 2.66 10.57 10.34
N TYR A 156 2.54 9.45 11.07
CA TYR A 156 3.00 9.28 12.43
C TYR A 156 3.62 7.89 12.60
N VAL A 157 4.44 7.70 13.62
CA VAL A 157 4.82 6.36 14.10
C VAL A 157 4.16 6.13 15.45
N ILE A 158 3.37 5.06 15.55
CA ILE A 158 2.74 4.64 16.80
C ILE A 158 3.47 3.38 17.30
N PRO A 159 4.09 3.42 18.50
CA PRO A 159 4.75 2.25 19.05
C PRO A 159 3.74 1.23 19.59
N ILE A 160 4.03 -0.04 19.44
CA ILE A 160 3.43 -1.07 20.29
C ILE A 160 4.23 -1.02 21.62
N LYS A 161 3.57 -0.70 22.73
CA LYS A 161 4.24 -0.33 23.98
C LYS A 161 4.97 -1.49 24.64
N ASP A 162 4.37 -2.68 24.54
CA ASP A 162 4.93 -3.92 25.07
C ASP A 162 4.33 -5.15 24.39
N ASP A 163 4.76 -6.35 24.82
CA ASP A 163 4.36 -7.64 24.28
C ASP A 163 3.11 -8.19 24.99
N THR A 164 2.01 -7.40 24.99
CA THR A 164 0.71 -7.76 25.57
C THR A 164 -0.44 -7.59 24.58
N LEU A 165 -1.55 -8.27 24.81
CA LEU A 165 -2.77 -8.10 24.01
C LEU A 165 -3.30 -6.67 24.17
N GLU A 166 -3.26 -6.12 25.37
CA GLU A 166 -3.68 -4.76 25.66
C GLU A 166 -2.92 -3.74 24.80
N ALA A 167 -1.58 -3.86 24.75
CA ALA A 167 -0.75 -2.97 23.93
C ALA A 167 -1.02 -3.11 22.42
N ILE A 168 -1.33 -4.32 21.94
CA ILE A 168 -1.71 -4.59 20.55
C ILE A 168 -3.04 -3.90 20.21
N PHE A 169 -4.06 -4.02 21.07
CA PHE A 169 -5.36 -3.41 20.82
C PHE A 169 -5.37 -1.91 21.11
N ASP A 170 -4.60 -1.42 22.09
CA ASP A 170 -4.34 0.02 22.26
C ASP A 170 -3.72 0.62 21.00
N TRP A 171 -2.78 -0.07 20.35
CA TRP A 171 -2.24 0.34 19.07
C TRP A 171 -3.36 0.46 18.01
N CYS A 172 -4.25 -0.52 17.88
CA CYS A 172 -5.37 -0.47 16.95
C CYS A 172 -6.28 0.75 17.20
N LYS A 173 -6.60 1.05 18.44
CA LYS A 173 -7.38 2.22 18.86
C LYS A 173 -6.68 3.52 18.51
N GLU A 174 -5.41 3.67 18.85
CA GLU A 174 -4.60 4.86 18.57
C GLU A 174 -4.41 5.07 17.04
N ALA A 175 -4.18 3.98 16.29
CA ALA A 175 -4.09 4.01 14.82
C ALA A 175 -5.43 4.39 14.18
N ALA A 176 -6.55 3.80 14.61
CA ALA A 176 -7.89 4.14 14.14
C ALA A 176 -8.20 5.62 14.34
N ARG A 177 -7.86 6.18 15.51
CA ARG A 177 -8.01 7.61 15.80
C ARG A 177 -7.15 8.45 14.87
N THR A 178 -5.90 8.04 14.63
CA THR A 178 -4.97 8.75 13.73
C THR A 178 -5.48 8.72 12.28
N TYR A 179 -5.99 7.59 11.80
CA TYR A 179 -6.59 7.48 10.46
C TYR A 179 -7.81 8.38 10.32
N SER A 180 -8.68 8.47 11.33
CA SER A 180 -9.89 9.31 11.27
C SER A 180 -9.57 10.81 11.12
N TYR A 181 -8.40 11.27 11.59
CA TYR A 181 -7.90 12.63 11.38
C TYR A 181 -7.09 12.80 10.09
N GLY A 182 -6.92 11.73 9.33
CA GLY A 182 -6.23 11.75 8.05
C GLY A 182 -4.75 11.42 8.10
N GLY A 183 -4.17 11.08 9.26
CA GLY A 183 -2.77 10.63 9.37
C GLY A 183 -2.55 9.23 8.82
N GLY A 184 -1.38 8.94 8.24
CA GLY A 184 -0.87 7.59 8.03
C GLY A 184 -0.10 7.12 9.26
N VAL A 185 0.10 5.81 9.42
CA VAL A 185 0.76 5.23 10.59
C VAL A 185 1.90 4.31 10.18
N GLY A 186 3.01 4.37 10.89
CA GLY A 186 4.05 3.36 10.87
C GLY A 186 4.17 2.68 12.23
N THR A 187 4.57 1.42 12.26
CA THR A 187 4.79 0.65 13.49
C THR A 187 5.89 -0.38 13.33
N ASP A 188 6.37 -0.87 14.46
CA ASP A 188 7.38 -1.93 14.53
C ASP A 188 6.87 -3.11 15.36
N LEU A 189 6.97 -4.31 14.79
CA LEU A 189 6.52 -5.55 15.45
C LEU A 189 7.60 -6.23 16.27
N SER A 190 8.84 -5.73 16.25
CA SER A 190 9.99 -6.42 16.85
C SER A 190 9.90 -6.57 18.36
N VAL A 191 9.00 -5.84 19.01
CA VAL A 191 8.68 -5.95 20.43
C VAL A 191 7.81 -7.17 20.77
N LEU A 192 7.09 -7.71 19.79
CA LEU A 192 6.17 -8.84 20.00
C LEU A 192 6.90 -10.17 19.94
N ARG A 193 6.57 -11.09 20.87
CA ARG A 193 7.16 -12.43 20.91
C ARG A 193 6.92 -13.24 19.63
N PRO A 194 7.86 -14.10 19.24
CA PRO A 194 7.70 -14.96 18.08
C PRO A 194 6.64 -16.06 18.28
N SER A 195 6.23 -16.66 17.19
CA SER A 195 5.32 -17.80 17.19
C SER A 195 5.89 -18.98 18.00
N LYS A 196 5.00 -19.73 18.64
CA LYS A 196 5.34 -20.85 19.53
C LYS A 196 6.00 -20.46 20.86
N SER A 197 6.18 -19.17 21.14
CA SER A 197 6.58 -18.73 22.47
C SER A 197 5.50 -19.04 23.50
N PRO A 198 5.86 -19.38 24.75
CA PRO A 198 4.87 -19.69 25.79
C PRO A 198 4.01 -18.47 26.13
N VAL A 199 2.72 -18.72 26.38
CA VAL A 199 1.78 -17.73 26.90
C VAL A 199 1.04 -18.33 28.10
N ASN A 200 0.65 -17.48 29.05
CA ASN A 200 -0.05 -17.90 30.26
C ASN A 200 -1.58 -17.71 30.11
N ASN A 201 -2.14 -18.31 29.06
CA ASN A 201 -3.59 -18.34 28.81
C ASN A 201 -3.99 -19.67 28.15
N SER A 202 -5.25 -19.82 27.76
CA SER A 202 -5.79 -21.04 27.13
C SER A 202 -5.13 -21.47 25.84
N ALA A 203 -4.41 -20.55 25.15
CA ALA A 203 -3.71 -20.84 23.90
C ALA A 203 -2.37 -21.57 24.12
N ILE A 204 -1.80 -21.54 25.35
CA ILE A 204 -0.53 -22.16 25.73
C ILE A 204 0.68 -21.58 24.98
N VAL A 205 0.58 -21.36 23.66
CA VAL A 205 1.64 -20.80 22.80
C VAL A 205 1.11 -19.64 21.96
N SER A 206 1.99 -18.66 21.70
CA SER A 206 1.71 -17.50 20.87
C SER A 206 1.60 -17.89 19.38
N SER A 207 0.69 -17.24 18.67
CA SER A 207 0.63 -17.28 17.22
C SER A 207 1.75 -16.47 16.53
N GLY A 208 2.46 -15.62 17.29
CA GLY A 208 3.61 -14.81 16.85
C GLY A 208 3.24 -13.42 16.31
N ALA A 209 4.27 -12.58 16.16
CA ALA A 209 4.15 -11.19 15.73
C ALA A 209 3.39 -11.04 14.38
N VAL A 210 3.68 -11.91 13.41
CA VAL A 210 3.11 -11.85 12.06
C VAL A 210 1.59 -12.09 12.03
N SER A 211 1.04 -12.84 12.97
CA SER A 211 -0.39 -13.13 13.02
C SER A 211 -1.26 -11.89 13.30
N PHE A 212 -0.72 -10.89 13.99
CA PHE A 212 -1.43 -9.66 14.32
C PHE A 212 -1.44 -8.65 13.16
N MET A 213 -0.62 -8.84 12.13
CA MET A 213 -0.55 -7.93 10.97
C MET A 213 -1.90 -7.79 10.24
N ASN A 214 -2.71 -8.85 10.21
CA ASN A 214 -4.03 -8.79 9.59
C ASN A 214 -4.98 -7.86 10.36
N ILE A 215 -4.97 -7.86 11.68
CA ILE A 215 -5.77 -6.94 12.51
C ILE A 215 -5.37 -5.50 12.23
N PHE A 216 -4.07 -5.22 12.14
CA PHE A 216 -3.55 -3.90 11.83
C PHE A 216 -3.93 -3.46 10.39
N SER A 217 -3.82 -4.37 9.44
CA SER A 217 -4.22 -4.16 8.05
C SER A 217 -5.73 -3.86 7.94
N GLU A 218 -6.59 -4.64 8.60
CA GLU A 218 -8.04 -4.42 8.59
C GLU A 218 -8.45 -3.14 9.33
N THR A 219 -7.79 -2.79 10.44
CA THR A 219 -7.99 -1.49 11.10
C THR A 219 -7.73 -0.34 10.12
N THR A 220 -6.65 -0.44 9.32
CA THR A 220 -6.31 0.54 8.29
C THR A 220 -7.35 0.62 7.17
N HIS A 221 -7.90 -0.52 6.76
CA HIS A 221 -8.92 -0.60 5.73
C HIS A 221 -10.26 -0.03 6.18
N THR A 222 -10.68 -0.41 7.39
CA THR A 222 -12.01 -0.08 7.94
C THR A 222 -12.16 1.41 8.20
N ILE A 223 -11.10 2.08 8.67
CA ILE A 223 -11.15 3.51 8.95
C ILE A 223 -10.84 4.32 7.68
N GLY A 224 -11.86 4.46 6.84
CA GLY A 224 -11.78 5.21 5.59
C GLY A 224 -11.71 6.72 5.80
N GLN A 225 -11.10 7.42 4.83
CA GLN A 225 -10.94 8.86 4.81
C GLN A 225 -11.58 9.44 3.53
N ASN A 226 -12.91 9.44 3.44
CA ASN A 226 -13.65 10.02 2.32
C ASN A 226 -13.00 9.73 0.93
N GLY A 227 -12.96 8.45 0.56
CA GLY A 227 -12.37 7.97 -0.70
C GLY A 227 -10.84 7.75 -0.68
N ARG A 228 -10.15 8.02 0.45
CA ARG A 228 -8.76 7.61 0.67
C ARG A 228 -8.72 6.48 1.68
N ARG A 229 -7.92 5.46 1.41
CA ARG A 229 -7.59 4.40 2.38
C ARG A 229 -6.58 4.95 3.38
N GLY A 230 -6.59 4.43 4.61
CA GLY A 230 -5.50 4.60 5.55
C GLY A 230 -4.18 4.14 4.92
N ALA A 231 -3.05 4.61 5.43
CA ALA A 231 -1.73 4.19 5.00
C ALA A 231 -0.98 3.63 6.20
N LEU A 232 -0.45 2.42 6.08
CA LEU A 232 0.25 1.71 7.15
C LEU A 232 1.60 1.20 6.66
N MET A 233 2.64 1.38 7.48
CA MET A 233 3.93 0.68 7.38
C MET A 233 4.08 -0.25 8.59
N ILE A 234 4.41 -1.49 8.32
CA ILE A 234 4.79 -2.46 9.35
C ILE A 234 6.24 -2.84 9.13
N THR A 235 7.08 -2.66 10.16
CA THR A 235 8.48 -3.06 10.13
C THR A 235 8.76 -4.24 11.07
N LEU A 236 9.78 -5.02 10.76
CA LEU A 236 10.32 -6.08 11.60
C LEU A 236 11.83 -6.13 11.48
N ASP A 237 12.52 -6.32 12.61
CA ASP A 237 13.97 -6.55 12.64
C ASP A 237 14.32 -7.87 11.95
N VAL A 238 15.41 -7.86 11.17
CA VAL A 238 15.87 -9.06 10.44
C VAL A 238 16.28 -10.20 11.37
N ASN A 239 16.69 -9.89 12.61
CA ASN A 239 17.03 -10.90 13.62
C ASN A 239 15.83 -11.51 14.34
N HIS A 240 14.59 -11.04 14.09
CA HIS A 240 13.41 -11.59 14.75
C HIS A 240 13.13 -13.04 14.30
N PRO A 241 12.83 -14.00 15.20
CA PRO A 241 12.59 -15.40 14.82
C PRO A 241 11.45 -15.65 13.82
N ASP A 242 10.46 -14.75 13.75
CA ASP A 242 9.35 -14.83 12.76
C ASP A 242 9.71 -14.19 11.40
N ILE A 243 10.96 -13.80 11.16
CA ILE A 243 11.37 -13.03 9.95
C ILE A 243 10.98 -13.74 8.64
N MET A 244 11.14 -15.05 8.54
CA MET A 244 10.77 -15.81 7.34
C MET A 244 9.27 -15.74 7.04
N ARG A 245 8.43 -15.79 8.07
CA ARG A 245 6.97 -15.63 7.94
C ARG A 245 6.61 -14.22 7.52
N PHE A 246 7.30 -13.21 8.07
CA PHE A 246 7.11 -11.81 7.72
C PHE A 246 7.45 -11.56 6.24
N ILE A 247 8.60 -12.04 5.76
CA ILE A 247 9.03 -11.89 4.37
C ILE A 247 8.01 -12.48 3.39
N THR A 248 7.40 -13.60 3.75
CA THR A 248 6.53 -14.37 2.84
C THR A 248 5.03 -14.06 3.00
N VAL A 249 4.65 -13.23 3.97
CA VAL A 249 3.22 -13.01 4.33
C VAL A 249 2.38 -12.51 3.16
N LYS A 250 2.94 -11.70 2.28
CA LYS A 250 2.24 -11.12 1.11
C LYS A 250 2.22 -12.02 -0.13
N ARG A 251 2.75 -13.22 -0.07
CA ARG A 251 2.55 -14.23 -1.12
C ARG A 251 1.08 -14.69 -1.16
N ASP A 252 0.39 -14.64 -0.03
CA ASP A 252 -1.06 -14.67 -0.01
C ASP A 252 -1.58 -13.23 -0.19
N MET A 253 -2.12 -12.95 -1.38
CA MET A 253 -2.61 -11.62 -1.76
C MET A 253 -3.79 -11.14 -0.90
N ALA A 254 -4.48 -12.02 -0.18
CA ALA A 254 -5.53 -11.68 0.76
C ALA A 254 -4.97 -11.20 2.11
N SER A 255 -3.75 -11.63 2.47
CA SER A 255 -3.13 -11.31 3.75
C SER A 255 -2.46 -9.93 3.73
N VAL A 256 -2.67 -9.14 4.79
CA VAL A 256 -2.00 -7.84 5.03
C VAL A 256 -2.10 -6.87 3.85
N ARG A 257 -3.25 -6.88 3.18
CA ARG A 257 -3.47 -6.16 1.90
C ARG A 257 -3.31 -4.65 2.01
N TYR A 258 -3.60 -4.06 3.18
CA TYR A 258 -3.69 -2.60 3.38
C TYR A 258 -2.50 -2.02 4.14
N ALA A 259 -1.40 -2.75 4.23
CA ALA A 259 -0.15 -2.28 4.82
C ALA A 259 1.01 -2.46 3.86
N ASN A 260 1.96 -1.53 3.86
CA ASN A 260 3.31 -1.75 3.33
C ASN A 260 4.13 -2.46 4.39
N ILE A 261 5.06 -3.31 3.98
CA ILE A 261 5.96 -4.02 4.88
C ILE A 261 7.41 -3.78 4.52
N SER A 262 8.28 -3.63 5.52
CA SER A 262 9.72 -3.48 5.33
C SER A 262 10.52 -4.20 6.39
N VAL A 263 11.64 -4.79 6.00
CA VAL A 263 12.59 -5.43 6.91
C VAL A 263 13.66 -4.44 7.31
N LYS A 264 13.90 -4.27 8.62
CA LYS A 264 15.02 -3.51 9.16
C LYS A 264 16.25 -4.42 9.19
N VAL A 265 17.17 -4.22 8.26
CA VAL A 265 18.41 -5.01 8.15
C VAL A 265 19.56 -4.31 8.84
N THR A 266 20.44 -5.12 9.47
CA THR A 266 21.64 -4.64 10.16
C THR A 266 22.89 -4.79 9.29
N ASP A 267 23.94 -4.03 9.60
CA ASP A 267 25.26 -4.19 8.95
C ASP A 267 25.85 -5.59 9.20
N GLU A 268 25.58 -6.18 10.37
CA GLU A 268 25.96 -7.55 10.69
C GLU A 268 25.32 -8.56 9.74
N PHE A 269 24.01 -8.45 9.54
CA PHE A 269 23.29 -9.31 8.58
C PHE A 269 23.84 -9.14 7.16
N MET A 270 24.04 -7.89 6.70
CA MET A 270 24.54 -7.61 5.35
C MET A 270 25.94 -8.18 5.12
N ARG A 271 26.83 -8.08 6.15
CA ARG A 271 28.15 -8.75 6.10
C ARG A 271 28.05 -10.27 6.05
N ALA A 272 27.20 -10.85 6.92
CA ALA A 272 26.98 -12.30 6.92
C ALA A 272 26.42 -12.81 5.58
N VAL A 273 25.54 -12.03 4.90
CA VAL A 273 25.09 -12.33 3.54
C VAL A 273 26.26 -12.35 2.54
N LYS A 274 27.17 -11.37 2.58
CA LYS A 274 28.33 -11.31 1.65
C LYS A 274 29.30 -12.46 1.90
N GLU A 275 29.52 -12.82 3.14
CA GLU A 275 30.48 -13.85 3.57
C GLU A 275 29.88 -15.26 3.59
N ASP A 276 28.62 -15.42 3.21
CA ASP A 276 27.85 -16.68 3.29
C ASP A 276 27.86 -17.30 4.70
N GLY A 277 27.84 -16.42 5.70
CA GLY A 277 27.98 -16.76 7.11
C GLY A 277 26.67 -17.17 7.79
N GLU A 278 26.80 -17.54 9.07
CA GLU A 278 25.66 -17.74 9.96
C GLU A 278 25.17 -16.40 10.53
N PHE A 279 23.88 -16.33 10.83
CA PHE A 279 23.24 -15.19 11.47
C PHE A 279 22.31 -15.67 12.57
N ALA A 280 22.29 -14.95 13.72
CA ALA A 280 21.44 -15.31 14.84
C ALA A 280 20.08 -14.61 14.71
N LEU A 281 19.01 -15.40 14.65
CA LEU A 281 17.67 -14.92 14.91
C LEU A 281 17.42 -15.02 16.40
N TRP A 282 16.99 -13.92 17.03
CA TRP A 282 16.77 -13.91 18.46
C TRP A 282 15.67 -12.94 18.88
N PHE A 283 15.05 -13.24 20.02
CA PHE A 283 14.10 -12.39 20.69
C PHE A 283 14.33 -12.51 22.19
N GLU A 284 14.20 -11.43 22.92
CA GLU A 284 14.39 -11.41 24.36
C GLU A 284 13.42 -10.44 25.02
N ASN A 285 12.70 -10.89 26.01
CA ASN A 285 11.97 -10.02 26.92
C ASN A 285 11.98 -10.58 28.36
N PRO A 286 11.64 -9.77 29.39
CA PRO A 286 11.68 -10.21 30.79
C PRO A 286 10.74 -11.39 31.10
N VAL A 287 9.69 -11.62 30.31
CA VAL A 287 8.66 -12.62 30.58
C VAL A 287 9.07 -14.02 30.13
N ILE A 288 9.63 -14.12 28.91
CA ILE A 288 9.96 -15.42 28.28
C ILE A 288 11.46 -15.69 28.22
N GLY A 289 12.30 -14.71 28.60
CA GLY A 289 13.76 -14.78 28.44
C GLY A 289 14.20 -14.67 26.99
N ARG A 290 15.37 -15.25 26.68
CA ARG A 290 15.98 -15.22 25.35
C ARG A 290 15.67 -16.48 24.55
N ILE A 291 15.14 -16.30 23.37
CA ILE A 291 14.97 -17.32 22.34
C ILE A 291 15.99 -17.02 21.23
N GLU A 292 16.78 -18.00 20.83
CA GLU A 292 17.80 -17.81 19.79
C GLU A 292 17.86 -19.02 18.84
N LYS A 293 18.04 -18.75 17.56
CA LYS A 293 18.24 -19.75 16.51
C LYS A 293 19.24 -19.24 15.48
N LYS A 294 20.24 -20.03 15.15
CA LYS A 294 21.16 -19.72 14.03
C LYS A 294 20.60 -20.19 12.71
N VAL A 295 20.76 -19.39 11.69
CA VAL A 295 20.37 -19.66 10.31
C VAL A 295 21.49 -19.21 9.35
N LYS A 296 21.48 -19.70 8.11
CA LYS A 296 22.33 -19.12 7.07
C LYS A 296 21.75 -17.77 6.65
N ALA A 297 22.56 -16.71 6.75
CA ALA A 297 22.13 -15.36 6.37
C ALA A 297 21.62 -15.30 4.91
N ARG A 298 22.27 -16.06 4.04
CA ARG A 298 21.91 -16.14 2.62
C ARG A 298 20.54 -16.78 2.36
N GLU A 299 20.09 -17.69 3.22
CA GLU A 299 18.73 -18.26 3.11
C GLU A 299 17.66 -17.18 3.35
N VAL A 300 17.82 -16.37 4.40
CA VAL A 300 16.92 -15.24 4.71
C VAL A 300 16.97 -14.21 3.58
N TRP A 301 18.17 -13.90 3.11
CA TRP A 301 18.39 -12.96 2.01
C TRP A 301 17.71 -13.38 0.72
N ASN A 302 17.90 -14.64 0.30
CA ASN A 302 17.33 -15.15 -0.94
C ASN A 302 15.79 -15.12 -0.91
N GLU A 303 15.17 -15.46 0.22
CA GLU A 303 13.72 -15.36 0.39
C GLU A 303 13.24 -13.90 0.35
N LEU A 304 13.99 -12.98 0.96
CA LEU A 304 13.68 -11.55 0.97
C LEU A 304 13.76 -10.98 -0.45
N VAL A 305 14.87 -11.22 -1.16
CA VAL A 305 15.08 -10.74 -2.53
C VAL A 305 14.05 -11.34 -3.49
N LYS A 306 13.75 -12.65 -3.35
CA LYS A 306 12.72 -13.32 -4.13
C LYS A 306 11.33 -12.70 -3.92
N SER A 307 10.94 -12.47 -2.66
CA SER A 307 9.65 -11.84 -2.35
C SER A 307 9.58 -10.41 -2.89
N ALA A 308 10.64 -9.61 -2.74
CA ALA A 308 10.71 -8.25 -3.27
C ALA A 308 10.63 -8.23 -4.81
N ARG A 309 11.29 -9.16 -5.52
CA ARG A 309 11.22 -9.29 -6.98
C ARG A 309 9.81 -9.67 -7.44
N ASP A 310 9.19 -10.66 -6.79
CA ASP A 310 7.94 -11.27 -7.26
C ASP A 310 6.72 -10.42 -6.85
N TRP A 311 6.78 -9.72 -5.71
CA TRP A 311 5.64 -9.01 -5.09
C TRP A 311 5.91 -7.53 -4.80
N ALA A 312 7.09 -6.99 -5.14
CA ALA A 312 7.56 -5.64 -4.80
C ALA A 312 7.57 -5.35 -3.29
N GLU A 313 7.51 -6.36 -2.45
CA GLU A 313 7.57 -6.29 -0.98
C GLU A 313 8.19 -7.57 -0.41
N PRO A 314 8.86 -7.48 0.76
CA PRO A 314 9.08 -6.29 1.60
C PRO A 314 10.13 -5.33 1.02
N GLY A 315 10.02 -4.05 1.41
CA GLY A 315 11.12 -3.09 1.25
C GLY A 315 12.26 -3.36 2.23
N LEU A 316 13.44 -2.77 1.99
CA LEU A 316 14.57 -2.81 2.92
C LEU A 316 14.81 -1.45 3.55
N ILE A 317 15.08 -1.47 4.86
CA ILE A 317 15.57 -0.33 5.63
C ILE A 317 16.92 -0.73 6.25
N PHE A 318 17.99 -0.03 5.87
CA PHE A 318 19.34 -0.24 6.42
C PHE A 318 19.43 0.41 7.79
N TRP A 319 18.97 -0.31 8.82
CA TRP A 319 18.65 0.26 10.12
C TRP A 319 19.86 0.84 10.85
N ASP A 320 21.04 0.22 10.73
CA ASP A 320 22.27 0.76 11.31
C ASP A 320 22.69 2.06 10.63
N THR A 321 22.46 2.19 9.31
CA THR A 321 22.71 3.43 8.58
C THR A 321 21.72 4.51 9.02
N VAL A 322 20.43 4.15 9.20
CA VAL A 322 19.41 5.07 9.73
C VAL A 322 19.85 5.61 11.08
N LYS A 323 20.19 4.76 12.05
CA LYS A 323 20.63 5.17 13.40
C LYS A 323 21.93 5.94 13.39
N ARG A 324 22.93 5.46 12.64
CA ARG A 324 24.25 6.09 12.54
C ARG A 324 24.19 7.53 12.06
N TYR A 325 23.30 7.80 11.08
CA TYR A 325 23.12 9.12 10.49
C TYR A 325 21.78 9.77 10.90
N SER A 326 21.23 9.38 12.04
CA SER A 326 20.11 10.08 12.66
C SER A 326 20.61 11.34 13.38
N PRO A 327 19.87 12.48 13.33
CA PRO A 327 20.16 13.66 14.15
C PRO A 327 19.51 13.60 15.54
N SER A 328 18.74 12.55 15.89
CA SER A 328 17.81 12.56 17.01
C SER A 328 17.98 11.45 18.05
N GLU A 329 19.07 10.63 17.98
CA GLU A 329 19.25 9.47 18.89
C GLU A 329 19.62 9.87 20.32
N TYR A 330 18.84 10.77 20.95
CA TYR A 330 19.03 11.22 22.33
C TYR A 330 17.74 11.80 22.94
N ASN A 331 17.70 11.95 24.26
CA ASN A 331 16.59 12.54 25.04
C ASN A 331 15.20 11.96 24.70
N GLY A 332 15.12 10.66 24.40
CA GLY A 332 13.86 9.97 24.09
C GLY A 332 13.36 10.13 22.64
N MET A 333 14.16 10.78 21.76
CA MET A 333 13.83 10.94 20.33
C MET A 333 14.43 9.83 19.44
N ASN A 334 14.74 8.66 20.03
CA ASN A 334 15.26 7.51 19.29
C ASN A 334 14.25 7.02 18.26
N VAL A 335 14.70 6.87 17.01
CA VAL A 335 13.84 6.35 15.94
C VAL A 335 13.54 4.87 16.14
N ILE A 336 12.27 4.46 15.91
CA ILE A 336 11.81 3.08 16.12
C ILE A 336 11.27 2.44 14.85
N SER A 337 10.68 3.20 13.97
CA SER A 337 10.14 2.75 12.67
C SER A 337 10.12 3.93 11.69
N THR A 338 9.51 3.74 10.53
CA THR A 338 9.32 4.79 9.54
C THR A 338 7.83 5.04 9.28
N ASN A 339 7.52 6.18 8.67
CA ASN A 339 6.21 6.44 8.07
C ASN A 339 5.92 5.46 6.89
N PRO A 340 4.68 5.42 6.34
CA PRO A 340 4.29 4.48 5.30
C PRO A 340 5.14 4.47 4.02
N CYS A 341 5.81 5.57 3.70
CA CYS A 341 6.66 5.69 2.50
C CYS A 341 8.17 5.59 2.80
N SER A 342 8.55 5.35 4.05
CA SER A 342 9.91 5.13 4.56
C SER A 342 10.87 6.32 4.45
N GLU A 343 10.43 7.52 4.07
CA GLU A 343 11.30 8.71 4.02
C GLU A 343 11.53 9.38 5.37
N GLN A 344 10.71 9.07 6.39
CA GLN A 344 10.82 9.63 7.72
C GLN A 344 11.00 8.53 8.78
N PRO A 345 12.22 8.22 9.20
CA PRO A 345 12.46 7.52 10.45
C PRO A 345 12.00 8.40 11.62
N LEU A 346 11.15 7.87 12.50
CA LEU A 346 10.48 8.62 13.55
C LEU A 346 10.62 7.92 14.90
N GLU A 347 10.68 8.73 15.96
CA GLU A 347 10.48 8.33 17.33
C GLU A 347 9.02 7.91 17.58
N GLY A 348 8.75 7.27 18.70
CA GLY A 348 7.39 6.94 19.11
C GLY A 348 6.52 8.20 19.21
N TYR A 349 5.35 8.15 18.56
CA TYR A 349 4.40 9.25 18.37
C TYR A 349 4.94 10.44 17.56
N GLY A 350 6.16 10.34 17.01
CA GLY A 350 6.73 11.33 16.12
C GLY A 350 5.88 11.52 14.86
N ALA A 351 5.94 12.70 14.29
CA ALA A 351 5.12 13.13 13.17
C ALA A 351 5.97 13.60 11.98
N CYS A 352 5.38 13.49 10.80
CA CYS A 352 5.94 13.85 9.50
C CYS A 352 5.29 15.13 8.98
N ASP A 353 6.02 16.24 8.98
CA ASP A 353 5.62 17.54 8.43
C ASP A 353 6.42 17.84 7.17
N LEU A 354 5.78 17.78 6.01
CA LEU A 354 6.45 17.71 4.71
C LEU A 354 6.11 18.86 3.79
N GLY A 355 7.12 19.33 3.04
CA GLY A 355 6.96 20.22 1.91
C GLY A 355 8.12 20.10 0.92
N ASN A 356 7.85 20.34 -0.36
CA ASN A 356 8.77 20.01 -1.43
C ASN A 356 9.06 21.21 -2.32
N ILE A 357 10.32 21.52 -2.51
CA ILE A 357 10.79 22.56 -3.44
C ILE A 357 10.71 21.97 -4.85
N ASN A 358 10.03 22.66 -5.76
CA ASN A 358 9.98 22.29 -7.17
C ASN A 358 11.23 22.82 -7.86
N LEU A 359 12.24 21.97 -8.02
CA LEU A 359 13.52 22.34 -8.63
C LEU A 359 13.36 22.88 -10.07
N SER A 360 12.37 22.36 -10.80
CA SER A 360 12.08 22.79 -12.18
C SER A 360 11.68 24.27 -12.29
N ALA A 361 11.14 24.86 -11.21
CA ALA A 361 10.76 26.28 -11.17
C ALA A 361 11.96 27.23 -11.00
N PHE A 362 13.16 26.71 -10.70
CA PHE A 362 14.37 27.50 -10.44
C PHE A 362 15.43 27.37 -11.53
N VAL A 363 15.03 27.07 -12.77
CA VAL A 363 15.93 27.04 -13.92
C VAL A 363 15.75 28.33 -14.73
N LEU A 364 16.83 29.11 -14.83
CA LEU A 364 16.94 30.28 -15.71
C LEU A 364 17.35 29.84 -17.10
N GLU A 365 16.82 30.49 -18.11
CA GLU A 365 17.10 30.26 -19.54
C GLU A 365 16.93 28.79 -19.96
N PRO A 366 15.76 28.16 -19.62
CA PRO A 366 15.55 26.74 -19.83
C PRO A 366 15.77 26.35 -21.31
N PHE A 367 16.27 25.14 -21.51
CA PHE A 367 16.54 24.51 -22.80
C PHE A 367 17.63 25.22 -23.63
N SER A 368 18.30 26.22 -23.11
CA SER A 368 19.39 26.93 -23.77
C SER A 368 20.78 26.40 -23.40
N GLY A 369 21.81 26.82 -24.11
CA GLY A 369 23.21 26.55 -23.78
C GLY A 369 23.69 27.25 -22.48
N SER A 370 22.97 28.29 -22.05
CA SER A 370 23.22 29.09 -20.83
C SER A 370 22.29 28.74 -19.68
N ALA A 371 21.52 27.66 -19.80
CA ALA A 371 20.62 27.19 -18.73
C ALA A 371 21.37 26.96 -17.43
N ARG A 372 20.88 27.56 -16.34
CA ARG A 372 21.50 27.51 -15.00
C ARG A 372 20.47 27.58 -13.89
N LEU A 373 20.86 27.14 -12.69
CA LEU A 373 20.00 27.29 -11.50
C LEU A 373 19.96 28.75 -11.02
N ASP A 374 18.79 29.21 -10.63
CA ASP A 374 18.55 30.44 -9.90
C ASP A 374 18.85 30.23 -8.42
N TRP A 375 20.13 30.28 -8.07
CA TRP A 375 20.57 30.07 -6.71
C TRP A 375 19.98 31.06 -5.71
N VAL A 376 19.76 32.31 -6.12
CA VAL A 376 19.22 33.35 -5.24
C VAL A 376 17.79 33.03 -4.81
N ASN A 377 16.93 32.69 -5.77
CA ASN A 377 15.57 32.35 -5.45
C ASN A 377 15.44 30.93 -4.86
N LEU A 378 16.29 30.00 -5.23
CA LEU A 378 16.33 28.66 -4.60
C LEU A 378 16.73 28.75 -3.12
N GLU A 379 17.77 29.51 -2.77
CA GLU A 379 18.16 29.75 -1.35
C GLU A 379 17.00 30.39 -0.57
N LYS A 380 16.35 31.41 -1.15
CA LYS A 380 15.19 32.08 -0.57
C LYS A 380 14.04 31.08 -0.34
N ALA A 381 13.78 30.19 -1.30
CA ALA A 381 12.76 29.14 -1.15
C ALA A 381 13.09 28.17 -0.02
N VAL A 382 14.34 27.70 0.08
CA VAL A 382 14.80 26.82 1.19
C VAL A 382 14.56 27.49 2.55
N ARG A 383 14.99 28.75 2.71
CA ARG A 383 14.83 29.48 3.99
C ARG A 383 13.34 29.66 4.35
N TYR A 384 12.53 30.04 3.38
CA TYR A 384 11.10 30.24 3.63
C TYR A 384 10.38 28.93 3.90
N SER A 385 10.81 27.83 3.29
CA SER A 385 10.25 26.49 3.55
C SER A 385 10.50 26.03 4.98
N ALA A 386 11.70 26.29 5.54
CA ALA A 386 12.00 25.96 6.93
C ALA A 386 11.04 26.69 7.90
N ARG A 387 10.84 28.00 7.71
CA ARG A 387 9.90 28.78 8.54
C ARG A 387 8.44 28.36 8.33
N PHE A 388 8.05 28.06 7.07
CA PHE A 388 6.70 27.63 6.74
C PHE A 388 6.35 26.33 7.48
N LEU A 389 7.21 25.33 7.41
CA LEU A 389 6.99 24.04 8.07
C LEU A 389 7.08 24.18 9.60
N ASP A 390 8.02 24.99 10.15
CA ASP A 390 8.00 25.27 11.60
C ASP A 390 6.67 25.90 12.07
N ASN A 391 6.10 26.79 11.27
CA ASN A 391 4.78 27.39 11.56
C ASN A 391 3.63 26.38 11.43
N ILE A 392 3.73 25.36 10.54
CA ILE A 392 2.73 24.27 10.46
C ILE A 392 2.67 23.51 11.78
N LEU A 393 3.80 23.23 12.44
CA LEU A 393 3.81 22.57 13.74
C LEU A 393 3.02 23.33 14.80
N ASP A 394 3.16 24.67 14.82
CA ASP A 394 2.42 25.54 15.75
C ASP A 394 0.93 25.59 15.36
N TYR A 395 0.60 25.73 14.07
CA TYR A 395 -0.78 25.73 13.57
C TYR A 395 -1.51 24.39 13.82
N ASN A 396 -0.79 23.27 13.74
CA ASN A 396 -1.35 21.93 13.94
C ASN A 396 -1.43 21.53 15.42
N ALA A 397 -0.95 22.34 16.36
CA ALA A 397 -0.80 21.96 17.77
C ALA A 397 -2.08 21.37 18.39
N ASP A 398 -3.25 21.93 18.07
CA ASP A 398 -4.55 21.47 18.58
C ASP A 398 -5.31 20.54 17.60
N LYS A 399 -4.66 20.12 16.50
CA LYS A 399 -5.22 19.24 15.46
C LYS A 399 -4.60 17.83 15.47
N HIS A 400 -3.73 17.53 16.44
CA HIS A 400 -3.17 16.18 16.60
C HIS A 400 -4.25 15.20 17.05
N PRO A 401 -4.30 13.98 16.46
CA PRO A 401 -5.28 12.96 16.85
C PRO A 401 -5.12 12.48 18.30
N LEU A 402 -3.87 12.42 18.79
CA LEU A 402 -3.50 11.93 20.12
C LEU A 402 -2.66 12.98 20.88
N LYS A 403 -2.81 13.00 22.20
CA LYS A 403 -2.02 13.88 23.07
C LYS A 403 -0.52 13.59 22.96
N GLN A 404 -0.13 12.33 22.91
CA GLN A 404 1.26 11.90 22.78
C GLN A 404 1.88 12.39 21.45
N GLN A 405 1.11 12.41 20.36
CA GLN A 405 1.55 12.94 19.06
C GLN A 405 1.77 14.45 19.11
N LYS A 406 0.91 15.19 19.84
CA LYS A 406 1.12 16.63 20.10
C LYS A 406 2.41 16.88 20.89
N GLU A 407 2.59 16.11 21.97
CA GLU A 407 3.77 16.23 22.83
C GLU A 407 5.07 15.92 22.06
N ALA A 408 5.13 14.81 21.33
CA ALA A 408 6.30 14.43 20.53
C ALA A 408 6.57 15.44 19.42
N GLY A 409 5.55 15.83 18.65
CA GLY A 409 5.70 16.76 17.53
C GLY A 409 6.20 18.15 17.97
N LEU A 410 5.67 18.70 19.07
CA LEU A 410 6.13 19.99 19.58
C LEU A 410 7.47 19.93 20.32
N SER A 411 7.84 18.76 20.89
CA SER A 411 9.09 18.58 21.63
C SER A 411 10.30 18.39 20.73
N SER A 412 10.16 17.68 19.62
CA SER A 412 11.24 17.45 18.63
C SER A 412 11.20 18.48 17.48
N ARG A 413 10.05 19.05 17.18
CA ARG A 413 9.79 19.99 16.08
C ARG A 413 10.39 19.54 14.76
N ARG A 414 10.22 18.26 14.43
CA ARG A 414 10.72 17.63 13.20
C ARG A 414 9.97 18.15 11.99
N ILE A 415 10.70 18.59 10.96
CA ILE A 415 10.18 18.99 9.66
C ILE A 415 10.86 18.18 8.55
N GLY A 416 10.34 18.26 7.34
CA GLY A 416 10.86 17.56 6.17
C GLY A 416 10.80 18.42 4.91
N ILE A 417 11.85 19.20 4.66
CA ILE A 417 12.03 19.89 3.39
C ILE A 417 12.53 18.86 2.38
N GLY A 418 11.72 18.60 1.36
CA GLY A 418 12.03 17.73 0.24
C GLY A 418 12.13 18.49 -1.07
N ILE A 419 12.19 17.71 -2.15
CA ILE A 419 12.20 18.27 -3.51
C ILE A 419 11.23 17.50 -4.41
N THR A 420 10.87 18.11 -5.53
CA THR A 420 10.19 17.49 -6.68
C THR A 420 10.74 18.09 -7.96
N GLY A 421 10.50 17.46 -9.11
CA GLY A 421 10.91 17.99 -10.42
C GLY A 421 12.41 17.92 -10.68
N LEU A 422 13.15 16.97 -10.07
CA LEU A 422 14.58 16.79 -10.37
C LEU A 422 14.79 16.39 -11.83
N GLY A 423 13.99 15.46 -12.35
CA GLY A 423 14.06 15.05 -13.75
C GLY A 423 13.80 16.20 -14.69
N ASP A 424 12.78 17.02 -14.40
CA ASP A 424 12.45 18.22 -15.20
C ASP A 424 13.52 19.29 -15.16
N MET A 425 14.09 19.54 -13.99
CA MET A 425 15.21 20.47 -13.83
C MET A 425 16.39 20.06 -14.73
N LEU A 426 16.76 18.80 -14.71
CA LEU A 426 17.86 18.28 -15.53
C LEU A 426 17.56 18.41 -17.02
N VAL A 427 16.33 18.10 -17.46
CA VAL A 427 15.89 18.30 -18.83
C VAL A 427 15.96 19.79 -19.22
N LYS A 428 15.46 20.72 -18.41
CA LYS A 428 15.56 22.17 -18.65
C LYS A 428 17.00 22.65 -18.76
N MET A 429 17.91 22.02 -18.03
CA MET A 429 19.35 22.33 -18.08
C MET A 429 20.10 21.58 -19.19
N ARG A 430 19.41 20.78 -20.01
CA ARG A 430 19.97 19.92 -21.07
C ARG A 430 21.01 18.93 -20.51
N ILE A 431 20.74 18.38 -19.34
CA ILE A 431 21.60 17.41 -18.65
C ILE A 431 20.87 16.05 -18.63
N LYS A 432 21.54 15.05 -19.15
CA LYS A 432 21.06 13.68 -19.11
C LYS A 432 21.03 13.19 -17.68
N TYR A 433 19.91 12.61 -17.22
CA TYR A 433 19.73 12.16 -15.83
C TYR A 433 20.81 11.15 -15.40
N ASP A 434 21.14 10.18 -16.26
CA ASP A 434 22.14 9.13 -16.05
C ASP A 434 23.56 9.56 -16.52
N SER A 435 23.98 10.77 -16.16
CA SER A 435 25.32 11.31 -16.47
C SER A 435 26.10 11.71 -15.22
N GLU A 436 27.43 11.65 -15.30
CA GLU A 436 28.31 12.14 -14.21
C GLU A 436 28.11 13.65 -13.95
N LYS A 437 27.74 14.40 -15.00
CA LYS A 437 27.41 15.83 -14.87
C LYS A 437 26.17 16.03 -13.99
N ALA A 438 25.13 15.15 -14.12
CA ALA A 438 23.95 15.19 -13.28
C ALA A 438 24.30 14.88 -11.82
N LEU A 439 25.13 13.85 -11.60
CA LEU A 439 25.57 13.47 -10.24
C LEU A 439 26.32 14.60 -9.55
N ALA A 440 27.28 15.24 -10.23
CA ALA A 440 28.06 16.34 -9.68
C ALA A 440 27.19 17.57 -9.34
N LEU A 441 26.26 17.93 -10.24
CA LEU A 441 25.32 19.03 -10.01
C LEU A 441 24.41 18.74 -8.81
N VAL A 442 23.89 17.53 -8.72
CA VAL A 442 22.96 17.11 -7.66
C VAL A 442 23.69 17.08 -6.30
N ASP A 443 24.93 16.58 -6.26
CA ASP A 443 25.76 16.58 -5.03
C ASP A 443 25.99 18.00 -4.50
N ASP A 444 26.42 18.94 -5.36
CA ASP A 444 26.61 20.36 -4.99
C ASP A 444 25.29 21.01 -4.54
N MET A 445 24.22 20.80 -5.30
CA MET A 445 22.93 21.39 -5.01
C MET A 445 22.38 20.92 -3.66
N PHE A 446 22.37 19.61 -3.39
CA PHE A 446 21.86 19.09 -2.12
C PHE A 446 22.76 19.47 -0.94
N ASN A 447 24.08 19.57 -1.16
CA ASN A 447 24.97 20.11 -0.13
C ASN A 447 24.63 21.55 0.25
N ARG A 448 24.35 22.41 -0.74
CA ARG A 448 23.92 23.80 -0.49
C ARG A 448 22.58 23.86 0.21
N ILE A 449 21.58 23.09 -0.26
CA ILE A 449 20.25 23.01 0.38
C ILE A 449 20.41 22.59 1.85
N LYS A 450 21.25 21.58 2.14
CA LYS A 450 21.55 21.14 3.51
C LYS A 450 22.08 22.27 4.36
N LEU A 451 23.12 22.96 3.91
CA LEU A 451 23.76 24.03 4.69
C LEU A 451 22.81 25.22 4.93
N ILE A 452 22.05 25.62 3.91
CA ILE A 452 21.06 26.70 4.04
C ILE A 452 19.93 26.32 5.01
N SER A 453 19.45 25.08 4.97
CA SER A 453 18.40 24.60 5.84
C SER A 453 18.81 24.60 7.31
N TYR A 454 20.02 24.13 7.63
CA TYR A 454 20.55 24.14 8.98
C TYR A 454 20.87 25.55 9.47
N ASP A 455 21.39 26.41 8.59
CA ASP A 455 21.60 27.83 8.89
C ASP A 455 20.31 28.52 9.25
N GLU A 456 19.24 28.28 8.48
CA GLU A 456 17.95 28.91 8.73
C GLU A 456 17.26 28.37 9.98
N SER A 457 17.31 27.05 10.22
CA SER A 457 16.77 26.48 11.47
C SER A 457 17.45 27.06 12.70
N SER A 458 18.77 27.35 12.62
CA SER A 458 19.49 28.04 13.69
C SER A 458 19.07 29.52 13.82
N ASN A 459 18.81 30.22 12.69
CA ASN A 459 18.27 31.59 12.73
C ASN A 459 16.89 31.63 13.38
N ILE A 460 16.00 30.67 13.05
CA ILE A 460 14.70 30.53 13.68
C ILE A 460 14.84 30.22 15.18
N ALA A 461 15.79 29.36 15.57
CA ALA A 461 16.06 29.09 16.98
C ALA A 461 16.49 30.33 17.76
N LYS A 462 17.30 31.18 17.17
CA LYS A 462 17.69 32.46 17.78
C LYS A 462 16.51 33.40 18.00
N GLU A 463 15.51 33.36 17.11
CA GLU A 463 14.29 34.20 17.20
C GLU A 463 13.20 33.58 18.11
N LYS A 464 12.92 32.28 17.95
CA LYS A 464 11.80 31.57 18.58
C LYS A 464 12.18 30.62 19.71
N GLY A 465 13.48 30.39 19.93
CA GLY A 465 14.03 29.37 20.83
C GLY A 465 14.26 28.03 20.12
N SER A 466 15.15 27.21 20.65
CA SER A 466 15.41 25.84 20.16
C SER A 466 14.21 24.94 20.42
N PHE A 467 14.19 23.76 19.75
CA PHE A 467 13.19 22.75 20.09
C PHE A 467 13.35 22.28 21.55
N PRO A 468 12.26 21.96 22.27
CA PRO A 468 12.28 21.72 23.71
C PRO A 468 13.27 20.65 24.21
N LEU A 469 13.46 19.57 23.45
CA LEU A 469 14.38 18.47 23.80
C LEU A 469 15.84 18.73 23.32
N PHE A 470 16.15 19.92 22.83
CA PHE A 470 17.49 20.27 22.34
C PHE A 470 18.52 20.22 23.46
N ASP A 471 19.59 19.48 23.19
CA ASP A 471 20.83 19.50 24.00
C ASP A 471 22.00 19.71 23.03
N ALA A 472 22.63 20.86 23.10
CA ALA A 472 23.65 21.27 22.15
C ALA A 472 24.81 20.27 22.04
N ASN A 473 25.31 19.75 23.18
CA ASN A 473 26.43 18.81 23.19
C ASN A 473 26.05 17.45 22.60
N LYS A 474 24.86 16.95 22.96
CA LYS A 474 24.38 15.69 22.42
C LYS A 474 24.07 15.84 20.93
N HIS A 475 23.41 16.92 20.52
CA HIS A 475 23.02 17.14 19.13
C HIS A 475 24.22 17.20 18.19
N VAL A 476 25.28 18.00 18.53
CA VAL A 476 26.45 18.07 17.67
C VAL A 476 27.29 16.79 17.65
N SER A 477 27.02 15.86 18.59
CA SER A 477 27.62 14.53 18.61
C SER A 477 26.92 13.52 17.71
N MET A 478 25.71 13.83 17.19
CA MET A 478 24.96 12.94 16.31
C MET A 478 25.65 12.75 14.97
N GLY A 479 25.50 11.54 14.41
CA GLY A 479 26.25 11.13 13.22
C GLY A 479 26.05 12.03 12.01
N PHE A 480 24.82 12.42 11.71
CA PHE A 480 24.56 13.33 10.60
C PHE A 480 25.12 14.74 10.87
N ILE A 481 24.94 15.25 12.07
CA ILE A 481 25.40 16.62 12.45
C ILE A 481 26.95 16.73 12.36
N LYS A 482 27.67 15.66 12.67
CA LYS A 482 29.15 15.61 12.48
C LYS A 482 29.57 15.78 11.02
N THR A 483 28.67 15.51 10.04
CA THR A 483 28.96 15.72 8.61
C THR A 483 28.88 17.19 8.20
N LEU A 484 28.31 18.06 9.04
CA LEU A 484 28.21 19.49 8.77
C LEU A 484 29.58 20.18 8.99
N PRO A 485 29.87 21.25 8.24
CA PRO A 485 31.06 22.07 8.47
C PRO A 485 31.18 22.56 9.92
N GLU A 486 32.37 22.74 10.38
CA GLU A 486 32.68 23.21 11.76
C GLU A 486 31.94 24.51 12.08
N ALA A 487 32.01 25.52 11.21
CA ALA A 487 31.29 26.79 11.39
C ALA A 487 29.77 26.62 11.57
N THR A 488 29.18 25.66 10.88
CA THR A 488 27.73 25.36 11.04
C THR A 488 27.49 24.73 12.41
N ARG A 489 28.34 23.80 12.85
CA ARG A 489 28.21 23.15 14.17
C ARG A 489 28.44 24.16 15.32
N GLU A 490 29.39 25.05 15.18
CA GLU A 490 29.63 26.15 16.13
C GLU A 490 28.42 27.09 16.23
N LYS A 491 27.81 27.41 15.08
CA LYS A 491 26.57 28.20 15.07
C LYS A 491 25.42 27.48 15.81
N ILE A 492 25.25 26.16 15.58
CA ILE A 492 24.25 25.35 16.29
C ILE A 492 24.53 25.34 17.80
N MET A 493 25.79 25.22 18.21
CA MET A 493 26.18 25.29 19.62
C MET A 493 25.83 26.62 20.24
N LYS A 494 26.02 27.73 19.53
CA LYS A 494 25.83 29.09 20.01
C LYS A 494 24.37 29.53 19.99
N ASP A 495 23.71 29.39 18.84
CA ASP A 495 22.41 29.96 18.58
C ASP A 495 21.26 28.95 18.78
N GLY A 496 21.59 27.63 18.93
CA GLY A 496 20.63 26.52 19.00
C GLY A 496 20.15 26.04 17.65
N LEU A 497 19.18 25.14 17.66
CA LEU A 497 18.50 24.63 16.47
C LEU A 497 16.99 24.53 16.74
N ARG A 498 16.18 24.98 15.77
CA ARG A 498 14.72 24.99 15.92
C ARG A 498 14.04 23.65 15.68
N ASN A 499 14.64 22.80 14.82
CA ASN A 499 14.08 21.55 14.34
C ASN A 499 15.10 20.43 14.49
N VAL A 500 14.74 19.29 15.08
CA VAL A 500 15.65 18.16 15.30
C VAL A 500 16.14 17.51 14.00
N ALA A 501 15.27 17.42 12.98
CA ALA A 501 15.56 16.98 11.62
C ALA A 501 14.85 17.91 10.64
N ILE A 502 15.42 18.10 9.44
CA ILE A 502 15.01 19.17 8.54
C ILE A 502 14.76 18.67 7.11
N LEU A 503 15.51 17.67 6.65
CA LEU A 503 15.56 17.26 5.24
C LEU A 503 15.07 15.83 5.03
N THR A 504 14.26 15.65 3.97
CA THR A 504 13.74 14.34 3.56
C THR A 504 13.47 14.32 2.06
N VAL A 505 13.21 13.16 1.48
CA VAL A 505 12.71 13.07 0.10
C VAL A 505 11.46 12.20 0.08
N PRO A 506 10.27 12.81 0.17
CA PRO A 506 9.00 12.07 0.06
C PRO A 506 8.64 11.73 -1.39
N PRO A 507 7.68 10.83 -1.63
CA PRO A 507 7.31 10.41 -2.97
C PRO A 507 6.58 11.48 -3.80
N THR A 508 6.07 12.54 -3.20
CA THR A 508 5.38 13.68 -3.84
C THR A 508 4.22 13.34 -4.80
N GLY A 509 3.71 12.12 -4.84
CA GLY A 509 2.77 11.58 -5.82
C GLY A 509 1.78 12.57 -6.44
N SER A 510 0.71 12.96 -5.70
CA SER A 510 -0.32 13.85 -6.25
C SER A 510 0.07 15.34 -6.31
N VAL A 511 1.04 15.79 -5.50
CA VAL A 511 1.48 17.20 -5.55
C VAL A 511 2.42 17.45 -6.72
N SER A 512 3.21 16.46 -7.16
CA SER A 512 3.99 16.56 -8.41
C SER A 512 3.09 16.58 -9.64
N VAL A 513 2.01 15.78 -9.67
CA VAL A 513 1.00 15.84 -10.72
C VAL A 513 0.36 17.22 -10.77
N LEU A 514 0.00 17.80 -9.63
CA LEU A 514 -0.53 19.18 -9.56
C LEU A 514 0.45 20.20 -10.17
N ALA A 515 1.74 20.10 -9.83
CA ALA A 515 2.77 20.98 -10.37
C ALA A 515 3.12 20.66 -11.84
N GLY A 516 2.80 19.47 -12.33
CA GLY A 516 3.17 19.01 -13.68
C GLY A 516 4.65 18.65 -13.80
N THR A 517 5.22 17.99 -12.77
CA THR A 517 6.64 17.64 -12.69
C THR A 517 6.86 16.17 -12.30
N SER A 518 8.09 15.68 -12.46
CA SER A 518 8.53 14.39 -11.93
C SER A 518 8.48 14.37 -10.41
N SER A 519 8.24 13.19 -9.83
CA SER A 519 8.09 12.99 -8.39
C SER A 519 9.44 12.87 -7.68
N GLY A 520 9.65 13.62 -6.58
CA GLY A 520 10.85 13.50 -5.75
C GLY A 520 12.14 13.56 -6.57
N ILE A 521 13.00 12.57 -6.35
CA ILE A 521 14.24 12.38 -7.11
C ILE A 521 14.07 11.46 -8.32
N GLU A 522 12.83 11.03 -8.61
CA GLU A 522 12.59 10.10 -9.71
C GLU A 522 12.90 10.75 -11.07
N PRO A 523 13.43 9.99 -12.04
CA PRO A 523 13.42 10.43 -13.43
C PRO A 523 11.99 10.50 -13.94
N ILE A 524 11.80 11.16 -15.05
CA ILE A 524 10.49 11.19 -15.71
C ILE A 524 10.15 9.77 -16.16
N PHE A 525 9.00 9.26 -15.72
CA PHE A 525 8.60 7.88 -15.97
C PHE A 525 8.45 7.59 -17.45
N ALA A 526 7.66 8.42 -18.15
CA ALA A 526 7.47 8.39 -19.60
C ALA A 526 7.19 9.82 -20.10
N PHE A 527 7.62 10.14 -21.32
CA PHE A 527 7.36 11.45 -21.91
C PHE A 527 6.00 11.54 -22.60
N SER A 528 5.38 10.39 -22.88
CA SER A 528 3.99 10.31 -23.31
C SER A 528 3.31 9.06 -22.75
N TYR A 529 1.99 9.09 -22.66
CA TYR A 529 1.14 7.94 -22.35
C TYR A 529 -0.16 8.03 -23.14
N THR A 530 -0.77 6.90 -23.41
CA THR A 530 -2.03 6.83 -24.12
C THR A 530 -3.19 6.85 -23.13
N ARG A 531 -4.16 7.74 -23.36
CA ARG A 531 -5.37 7.84 -22.55
C ARG A 531 -6.59 7.54 -23.39
N ARG A 532 -7.51 6.76 -22.85
CA ARG A 532 -8.88 6.61 -23.37
C ARG A 532 -9.78 7.60 -22.62
N SER A 533 -10.42 8.52 -23.34
CA SER A 533 -11.44 9.37 -22.74
C SER A 533 -12.82 8.82 -23.08
N GLU A 534 -13.56 8.34 -22.08
CA GLU A 534 -14.94 7.87 -22.27
C GLU A 534 -15.92 9.00 -22.60
N SER A 535 -15.51 10.27 -22.37
CA SER A 535 -16.37 11.44 -22.54
C SER A 535 -16.19 12.20 -23.85
N LEU A 536 -15.08 12.01 -24.58
CA LEU A 536 -14.79 12.78 -25.81
C LEU A 536 -14.88 11.94 -27.10
N SER A 537 -14.44 10.70 -27.07
CA SER A 537 -14.58 9.73 -28.15
C SER A 537 -14.11 8.35 -27.68
N LYS A 538 -14.43 7.27 -28.44
CA LYS A 538 -13.85 5.95 -28.18
C LYS A 538 -12.38 5.85 -28.58
N GLU A 539 -11.76 6.95 -28.99
CA GLU A 539 -10.40 7.00 -29.49
C GLU A 539 -9.39 7.18 -28.36
N PHE A 540 -8.18 6.70 -28.60
CA PHE A 540 -7.06 6.85 -27.69
C PHE A 540 -6.30 8.13 -28.04
N PHE A 541 -6.07 8.97 -27.00
CA PHE A 541 -5.30 10.21 -27.14
C PHE A 541 -3.93 10.04 -26.50
N LYS A 542 -2.90 10.47 -27.21
CA LYS A 542 -1.54 10.57 -26.69
C LYS A 542 -1.43 11.84 -25.84
N VAL A 543 -1.08 11.67 -24.57
CA VAL A 543 -0.86 12.78 -23.63
C VAL A 543 0.62 12.86 -23.35
N TYR A 544 1.20 14.04 -23.47
CA TYR A 544 2.63 14.26 -23.21
C TYR A 544 2.85 14.78 -21.80
N HIS A 545 3.99 14.39 -21.21
CA HIS A 545 4.49 15.01 -19.98
C HIS A 545 4.66 16.53 -20.23
N PRO A 546 4.29 17.42 -19.27
CA PRO A 546 4.30 18.86 -19.50
C PRO A 546 5.61 19.40 -20.06
N ILE A 547 6.76 18.93 -19.55
CA ILE A 547 8.07 19.39 -20.04
C ILE A 547 8.38 18.93 -21.46
N ALA A 548 7.93 17.73 -21.85
CA ALA A 548 8.09 17.25 -23.21
C ALA A 548 7.22 18.06 -24.16
N PHE A 549 5.97 18.32 -23.76
CA PHE A 549 5.05 19.16 -24.52
C PHE A 549 5.60 20.59 -24.70
N GLU A 550 6.11 21.20 -23.62
CA GLU A 550 6.75 22.53 -23.64
C GLU A 550 7.91 22.57 -24.63
N TYR A 551 8.81 21.58 -24.56
CA TYR A 551 9.98 21.50 -25.46
C TYR A 551 9.58 21.28 -26.91
N MET A 552 8.66 20.33 -27.17
CA MET A 552 8.18 20.03 -28.52
C MET A 552 7.52 21.27 -29.19
N LYS A 553 6.70 21.99 -28.41
CA LYS A 553 6.07 23.22 -28.85
C LYS A 553 7.10 24.33 -29.18
N LEU A 554 8.11 24.50 -28.32
CA LEU A 554 9.14 25.53 -28.46
C LEU A 554 10.04 25.30 -29.69
N PHE A 555 10.35 24.02 -29.98
CA PHE A 555 11.26 23.64 -31.07
C PHE A 555 10.55 23.03 -32.29
N ASN A 556 9.20 23.12 -32.36
CA ASN A 556 8.38 22.59 -33.48
C ASN A 556 8.64 21.09 -33.76
N ILE A 557 8.79 20.29 -32.70
CA ILE A 557 8.95 18.84 -32.80
C ILE A 557 7.55 18.20 -32.76
N SER A 558 7.27 17.31 -33.72
CA SER A 558 5.97 16.63 -33.84
C SER A 558 5.96 15.20 -33.26
N ASP A 559 7.11 14.52 -33.18
CA ASP A 559 7.24 13.17 -32.66
C ASP A 559 8.20 13.14 -31.45
N GLU A 560 7.83 12.45 -30.41
CA GLU A 560 8.69 12.27 -29.22
C GLU A 560 10.01 11.55 -29.53
N LYS A 561 10.07 10.77 -30.61
CA LYS A 561 11.29 10.11 -31.07
C LYS A 561 12.39 11.08 -31.45
N ASP A 562 12.00 12.31 -31.80
CA ASP A 562 12.92 13.38 -32.16
C ASP A 562 13.38 14.23 -30.96
N LEU A 563 12.95 13.86 -29.72
CA LEU A 563 13.42 14.52 -28.52
C LEU A 563 14.92 14.26 -28.33
N PRO A 564 15.70 15.29 -27.92
CA PRO A 564 17.13 15.14 -27.66
C PRO A 564 17.47 14.08 -26.62
N GLU A 565 18.71 13.58 -26.64
CA GLU A 565 19.19 12.50 -25.76
C GLU A 565 19.11 12.79 -24.25
N PHE A 566 18.97 14.04 -23.83
CA PHE A 566 18.77 14.38 -22.42
C PHE A 566 17.32 14.14 -21.92
N PHE A 567 16.40 13.81 -22.82
CA PHE A 567 15.09 13.26 -22.46
C PHE A 567 15.21 11.74 -22.28
N VAL A 568 15.58 11.32 -21.07
CA VAL A 568 15.74 9.90 -20.72
C VAL A 568 14.59 9.46 -19.84
N PRO A 569 13.72 8.55 -20.30
CA PRO A 569 12.66 8.00 -19.47
C PRO A 569 13.21 6.97 -18.46
N ALA A 570 12.49 6.77 -17.37
CA ALA A 570 12.93 5.96 -16.24
C ALA A 570 13.37 4.52 -16.62
N HIS A 571 12.65 3.88 -17.54
CA HIS A 571 12.93 2.50 -17.99
C HIS A 571 14.25 2.35 -18.80
N ARG A 572 14.82 3.46 -19.30
CA ARG A 572 16.12 3.44 -20.00
C ARG A 572 17.31 3.67 -19.07
N ILE A 573 17.08 4.06 -17.83
CA ILE A 573 18.14 4.32 -16.83
C ILE A 573 18.51 3.01 -16.15
N LYS A 574 19.81 2.69 -16.14
CA LYS A 574 20.31 1.50 -15.45
C LYS A 574 20.02 1.57 -13.94
N PRO A 575 19.54 0.46 -13.33
CA PRO A 575 19.22 0.41 -11.91
C PRO A 575 20.37 0.85 -11.00
N GLU A 576 21.61 0.49 -11.35
CA GLU A 576 22.80 0.89 -10.58
C GLU A 576 23.00 2.39 -10.55
N PHE A 577 22.63 3.09 -11.62
CA PHE A 577 22.74 4.54 -11.66
C PHE A 577 21.68 5.20 -10.77
N ARG A 578 20.49 4.60 -10.70
CA ARG A 578 19.43 5.01 -9.76
C ARG A 578 19.92 4.94 -8.32
N VAL A 579 20.56 3.82 -7.95
CA VAL A 579 21.14 3.63 -6.62
C VAL A 579 22.26 4.64 -6.37
N LYS A 580 23.14 4.89 -7.35
CA LYS A 580 24.21 5.89 -7.23
C LYS A 580 23.67 7.30 -6.99
N MET A 581 22.63 7.71 -7.72
CA MET A 581 21.94 8.98 -7.55
C MET A 581 21.34 9.09 -6.14
N GLN A 582 20.59 8.06 -5.69
CA GLN A 582 20.02 8.02 -4.36
C GLN A 582 21.09 8.08 -3.26
N GLY A 583 22.20 7.36 -3.40
CA GLY A 583 23.31 7.37 -2.43
C GLY A 583 23.98 8.73 -2.32
N ILE A 584 24.18 9.43 -3.44
CA ILE A 584 24.71 10.79 -3.45
C ILE A 584 23.78 11.75 -2.70
N ILE A 585 22.49 11.69 -2.97
CA ILE A 585 21.51 12.56 -2.31
C ILE A 585 21.42 12.23 -0.82
N GLN A 586 21.46 10.94 -0.44
CA GLN A 586 21.33 10.51 0.96
C GLN A 586 22.43 11.08 1.88
N LYS A 587 23.62 11.40 1.36
CA LYS A 587 24.67 12.08 2.14
C LYS A 587 24.24 13.43 2.68
N HIS A 588 23.26 14.05 2.05
CA HIS A 588 22.78 15.38 2.37
C HIS A 588 21.41 15.42 3.05
N ILE A 589 20.78 14.25 3.26
CA ILE A 589 19.45 14.11 3.85
C ILE A 589 19.56 13.48 5.24
N ASP A 590 19.14 14.22 6.27
CA ASP A 590 19.17 13.77 7.67
C ASP A 590 18.11 12.70 7.98
N SER A 591 16.93 12.76 7.36
CA SER A 591 15.94 11.69 7.39
C SER A 591 16.26 10.63 6.32
N ALA A 592 15.27 10.14 5.56
CA ALA A 592 15.49 9.14 4.52
C ALA A 592 14.91 9.59 3.17
N ILE A 593 15.00 8.72 2.19
CA ILE A 593 14.54 8.94 0.82
C ILE A 593 13.55 7.85 0.45
N SER A 594 12.35 8.25 0.01
CA SER A 594 11.42 7.36 -0.67
C SER A 594 11.77 7.33 -2.14
N SER A 595 12.32 6.22 -2.59
CA SER A 595 12.65 6.00 -4.00
C SER A 595 12.43 4.54 -4.37
N THR A 596 11.89 4.32 -5.57
CA THR A 596 11.64 2.99 -6.12
C THR A 596 12.48 2.80 -7.37
N VAL A 597 13.26 1.72 -7.41
CA VAL A 597 13.99 1.32 -8.61
C VAL A 597 13.08 0.47 -9.48
N ASN A 598 12.68 1.01 -10.63
CA ASN A 598 11.89 0.28 -11.61
C ASN A 598 12.79 -0.70 -12.37
N LEU A 599 12.34 -1.94 -12.48
CA LEU A 599 13.08 -3.05 -13.07
C LEU A 599 12.29 -3.68 -14.22
N PRO A 600 12.95 -4.09 -15.32
CA PRO A 600 12.32 -4.86 -16.38
C PRO A 600 11.72 -6.18 -15.90
N GLU A 601 10.74 -6.69 -16.65
CA GLU A 601 10.06 -7.95 -16.33
C GLU A 601 11.02 -9.16 -16.19
N ASP A 602 12.07 -9.20 -17.02
CA ASP A 602 13.07 -10.28 -17.07
C ASP A 602 14.17 -10.17 -16.01
N THR A 603 14.12 -9.20 -15.09
CA THR A 603 15.12 -9.02 -14.03
C THR A 603 15.18 -10.25 -13.13
N SER A 604 16.38 -10.80 -12.96
CA SER A 604 16.61 -11.99 -12.13
C SER A 604 16.63 -11.68 -10.63
N ILE A 605 16.53 -12.73 -9.79
CA ILE A 605 16.64 -12.61 -8.32
C ILE A 605 18.03 -12.07 -7.95
N GLU A 606 19.08 -12.55 -8.61
CA GLU A 606 20.47 -12.17 -8.35
C GLU A 606 20.68 -10.67 -8.62
N GLN A 607 20.13 -10.15 -9.72
CA GLN A 607 20.22 -8.72 -10.05
C GLN A 607 19.54 -7.84 -9.01
N VAL A 608 18.37 -8.25 -8.49
CA VAL A 608 17.72 -7.53 -7.39
C VAL A 608 18.59 -7.55 -6.12
N GLY A 609 19.21 -8.70 -5.83
CA GLY A 609 20.14 -8.84 -4.71
C GLY A 609 21.35 -7.92 -4.85
N GLU A 610 21.93 -7.81 -6.05
CA GLU A 610 23.06 -6.89 -6.32
C GLU A 610 22.66 -5.41 -6.16
N ILE A 611 21.46 -5.02 -6.61
CA ILE A 611 20.93 -3.67 -6.43
C ILE A 611 20.82 -3.32 -4.94
N TYR A 612 20.32 -4.25 -4.14
CA TYR A 612 20.20 -4.05 -2.70
C TYR A 612 21.56 -3.96 -1.98
N LEU A 613 22.53 -4.81 -2.36
CA LEU A 613 23.88 -4.74 -1.84
C LEU A 613 24.54 -3.40 -2.20
N LYS A 614 24.42 -2.94 -3.45
CA LYS A 614 24.92 -1.63 -3.89
C LYS A 614 24.27 -0.48 -3.15
N ALA A 615 22.97 -0.55 -2.84
CA ALA A 615 22.29 0.47 -2.06
C ALA A 615 22.85 0.58 -0.63
N TRP A 616 23.08 -0.56 0.04
CA TRP A 616 23.74 -0.61 1.33
C TRP A 616 25.16 -0.02 1.28
N GLU A 617 25.97 -0.45 0.32
CA GLU A 617 27.35 0.05 0.12
C GLU A 617 27.41 1.55 -0.21
N SER A 618 26.37 2.07 -0.88
CA SER A 618 26.23 3.49 -1.21
C SER A 618 25.74 4.36 -0.03
N GLY A 619 25.48 3.76 1.13
CA GLY A 619 25.00 4.47 2.32
C GLY A 619 23.56 4.92 2.24
N CYS A 620 22.74 4.31 1.40
CA CYS A 620 21.28 4.53 1.41
C CYS A 620 20.70 4.09 2.77
N LYS A 621 19.64 4.76 3.23
CA LYS A 621 18.90 4.39 4.44
C LYS A 621 17.77 3.39 4.18
N GLY A 622 17.34 3.27 2.93
CA GLY A 622 16.33 2.31 2.49
C GLY A 622 16.27 2.22 0.99
N ILE A 623 15.61 1.19 0.49
CA ILE A 623 15.40 0.97 -0.95
C ILE A 623 14.19 0.08 -1.17
N THR A 624 13.47 0.36 -2.25
CA THR A 624 12.38 -0.47 -2.76
C THR A 624 12.60 -0.74 -4.24
N VAL A 625 12.24 -1.90 -4.71
CA VAL A 625 12.24 -2.23 -6.14
C VAL A 625 10.81 -2.50 -6.61
N TYR A 626 10.55 -2.19 -7.86
CA TYR A 626 9.32 -2.55 -8.55
C TYR A 626 9.69 -3.19 -9.89
N ARG A 627 9.44 -4.49 -10.03
CA ARG A 627 9.60 -5.20 -11.29
C ARG A 627 8.30 -5.11 -12.09
N GLU A 628 8.43 -4.82 -13.37
CA GLU A 628 7.31 -4.82 -14.32
C GLU A 628 6.55 -6.16 -14.25
N GLY A 629 5.21 -6.11 -14.13
CA GLY A 629 4.38 -7.30 -13.98
C GLY A 629 4.32 -7.93 -12.57
N SER A 630 5.02 -7.37 -11.56
CA SER A 630 4.95 -7.89 -10.18
C SER A 630 3.64 -7.57 -9.45
N ARG A 631 2.88 -6.57 -9.95
CA ARG A 631 1.53 -6.22 -9.47
C ARG A 631 0.66 -5.81 -10.64
N GLU A 632 -0.59 -6.28 -10.68
CA GLU A 632 -1.54 -5.89 -11.71
C GLU A 632 -1.96 -4.41 -11.57
N GLY A 633 -1.92 -3.67 -12.68
CA GLY A 633 -2.75 -2.48 -12.90
C GLY A 633 -2.26 -1.15 -12.31
N ILE A 634 -0.96 -0.95 -11.97
CA ILE A 634 -0.52 0.33 -11.39
C ILE A 634 -0.15 1.38 -12.44
N LEU A 635 0.53 1.01 -13.52
CA LEU A 635 0.87 1.89 -14.66
C LEU A 635 1.06 1.03 -15.91
N ILE A 636 0.51 1.46 -17.05
CA ILE A 636 0.66 0.80 -18.35
C ILE A 636 1.37 1.79 -19.28
N THR A 637 2.55 1.44 -19.80
CA THR A 637 3.27 2.21 -20.80
C THR A 637 2.76 1.91 -22.21
N ASN A 638 3.05 2.79 -23.17
CA ASN A 638 2.68 2.56 -24.58
C ASN A 638 3.32 1.28 -25.14
N ASP A 639 4.56 0.98 -24.76
CA ASP A 639 5.27 -0.24 -25.16
C ASP A 639 4.61 -1.51 -24.60
N GLU A 640 4.04 -1.44 -23.38
CA GLU A 640 3.26 -2.54 -22.80
C GLU A 640 1.91 -2.72 -23.49
N GLN A 641 1.27 -1.62 -23.93
CA GLN A 641 0.04 -1.70 -24.72
C GLN A 641 0.32 -2.26 -26.11
N GLU A 642 1.40 -1.89 -26.78
CA GLU A 642 1.80 -2.48 -28.05
C GLU A 642 2.18 -3.94 -27.89
N LYS A 643 2.91 -4.34 -26.87
CA LYS A 643 3.22 -5.74 -26.54
C LYS A 643 1.98 -6.52 -26.11
N SER A 644 1.07 -5.92 -25.36
CA SER A 644 -0.20 -6.55 -24.97
C SER A 644 -1.20 -6.56 -26.11
N ALA A 645 -1.17 -5.59 -27.03
CA ALA A 645 -1.92 -5.58 -28.28
C ALA A 645 -1.36 -6.61 -29.24
N ALA A 646 -0.03 -6.70 -29.41
CA ALA A 646 0.62 -7.73 -30.23
C ALA A 646 0.42 -9.15 -29.66
N LYS A 647 0.38 -9.32 -28.34
CA LYS A 647 -0.06 -10.58 -27.69
C LYS A 647 -1.57 -10.81 -27.84
N LYS A 648 -2.39 -9.77 -27.96
CA LYS A 648 -3.83 -9.84 -28.20
C LYS A 648 -4.19 -10.02 -29.68
N GLU A 649 -3.39 -9.52 -30.60
CA GLU A 649 -3.58 -9.77 -32.05
C GLU A 649 -3.25 -11.20 -32.46
N ASN A 650 -2.46 -11.93 -31.68
CA ASN A 650 -2.27 -13.37 -31.86
C ASN A 650 -3.36 -14.26 -31.27
N ASN A 651 -4.38 -13.70 -30.63
CA ASN A 651 -5.56 -14.47 -30.22
C ASN A 651 -6.82 -13.57 -30.15
N LYS A 652 -7.80 -13.97 -30.95
CA LYS A 652 -9.23 -13.86 -30.77
C LYS A 652 -9.97 -12.88 -31.65
N GLU A 653 -10.48 -13.44 -32.72
CA GLU A 653 -11.78 -13.08 -33.23
C GLU A 653 -12.80 -13.17 -32.10
N ALA A 654 -13.57 -12.10 -31.84
CA ALA A 654 -14.67 -12.15 -30.90
C ALA A 654 -15.62 -13.25 -31.37
N TRP A 655 -15.90 -14.22 -30.50
CA TRP A 655 -16.81 -15.31 -30.81
C TRP A 655 -18.18 -14.77 -31.21
N ASP A 656 -18.56 -15.05 -32.49
CA ASP A 656 -19.90 -14.72 -33.00
C ASP A 656 -20.89 -15.81 -32.54
N ARG A 657 -21.80 -15.41 -31.66
CA ARG A 657 -22.83 -16.30 -31.14
C ARG A 657 -23.90 -16.57 -32.19
N GLY A 658 -23.88 -17.73 -32.82
CA GLY A 658 -24.92 -18.19 -33.68
C GLY A 658 -26.31 -18.28 -32.97
N ARG A 659 -27.37 -18.23 -33.73
CA ARG A 659 -28.75 -18.37 -33.17
C ARG A 659 -29.04 -19.75 -32.57
N LEU A 660 -28.34 -20.79 -33.01
CA LEU A 660 -28.49 -22.17 -32.56
C LEU A 660 -27.10 -22.71 -32.14
N LEU A 661 -26.98 -23.15 -30.90
CA LEU A 661 -25.81 -23.78 -30.36
C LEU A 661 -26.09 -25.23 -29.97
N THR A 662 -25.11 -26.10 -30.12
CA THR A 662 -25.18 -27.45 -29.59
C THR A 662 -24.63 -27.45 -28.16
N GLY A 663 -25.39 -28.10 -27.24
CA GLY A 663 -24.98 -28.17 -25.83
C GLY A 663 -25.17 -29.55 -25.23
N GLN A 664 -24.48 -29.76 -24.12
CA GLN A 664 -24.62 -30.95 -23.26
C GLN A 664 -25.07 -30.48 -21.87
N THR A 665 -25.96 -31.24 -21.24
CA THR A 665 -26.38 -30.97 -19.86
C THR A 665 -26.06 -32.18 -18.99
N MET A 666 -25.35 -31.90 -17.89
CA MET A 666 -25.05 -32.87 -16.85
C MET A 666 -25.84 -32.57 -15.58
N ASN A 667 -26.41 -33.62 -14.99
CA ASN A 667 -27.13 -33.52 -13.71
C ASN A 667 -26.31 -34.25 -12.65
N ILE A 668 -25.98 -33.56 -11.57
CA ILE A 668 -25.32 -34.11 -10.37
C ILE A 668 -26.26 -33.96 -9.17
N LYS A 669 -26.43 -35.06 -8.41
CA LYS A 669 -27.21 -35.03 -7.18
C LYS A 669 -26.38 -34.48 -6.04
N LEU A 670 -26.88 -33.41 -5.42
CA LEU A 670 -26.33 -32.79 -4.20
C LEU A 670 -27.32 -32.86 -3.07
N PRO A 671 -26.91 -32.71 -1.79
CA PRO A 671 -27.85 -32.70 -0.66
C PRO A 671 -28.98 -31.67 -0.81
N ASP A 672 -28.64 -30.49 -1.38
CA ASP A 672 -29.58 -29.36 -1.57
C ASP A 672 -30.39 -29.44 -2.85
N GLY A 673 -30.28 -30.55 -3.59
CA GLY A 673 -31.06 -30.78 -4.84
C GLY A 673 -30.19 -31.19 -6.03
N GLY A 674 -30.83 -31.28 -7.20
CA GLY A 674 -30.15 -31.55 -8.46
C GLY A 674 -29.43 -30.33 -9.00
N LEU A 675 -28.08 -30.40 -9.18
CA LEU A 675 -27.31 -29.42 -9.91
C LEU A 675 -27.31 -29.75 -11.40
N TYR A 676 -27.80 -28.85 -12.23
CA TYR A 676 -27.77 -28.97 -13.70
C TYR A 676 -26.71 -28.00 -14.25
N VAL A 677 -25.70 -28.55 -14.93
CA VAL A 677 -24.70 -27.79 -15.65
C VAL A 677 -24.90 -28.04 -17.14
N THR A 678 -25.22 -26.98 -17.88
CA THR A 678 -25.35 -27.01 -19.33
C THR A 678 -24.14 -26.27 -19.95
N ALA A 679 -23.39 -26.92 -20.79
CA ALA A 679 -22.30 -26.33 -21.55
C ALA A 679 -22.63 -26.31 -23.04
N ASN A 680 -22.60 -25.12 -23.65
CA ASN A 680 -22.79 -24.94 -25.08
C ASN A 680 -21.43 -24.81 -25.77
N PHE A 681 -21.33 -25.47 -26.91
CA PHE A 681 -20.10 -25.54 -27.68
C PHE A 681 -20.17 -24.69 -28.96
N ASP A 682 -19.07 -24.10 -29.35
CA ASP A 682 -18.83 -23.90 -30.76
C ASP A 682 -18.43 -25.25 -31.38
N SER A 683 -17.86 -25.30 -32.55
CA SER A 683 -17.51 -26.59 -33.19
C SER A 683 -16.55 -27.47 -32.37
N ILE A 684 -15.80 -26.88 -31.39
CA ILE A 684 -14.69 -27.56 -30.72
C ILE A 684 -14.66 -27.26 -29.20
N SER A 685 -15.00 -26.07 -28.76
CA SER A 685 -14.76 -25.57 -27.38
C SER A 685 -16.03 -25.16 -26.68
N ILE A 686 -16.07 -25.30 -25.35
CA ILE A 686 -17.17 -24.76 -24.53
C ILE A 686 -17.08 -23.23 -24.57
N ARG A 687 -18.18 -22.54 -24.85
CA ARG A 687 -18.31 -21.09 -24.93
C ARG A 687 -19.34 -20.51 -23.98
N GLU A 688 -20.33 -21.27 -23.58
CA GLU A 688 -21.35 -20.85 -22.63
C GLU A 688 -21.59 -21.94 -21.59
N VAL A 689 -21.80 -21.55 -20.36
CA VAL A 689 -22.16 -22.45 -19.26
C VAL A 689 -23.33 -21.88 -18.50
N PHE A 690 -24.39 -22.68 -18.39
CA PHE A 690 -25.56 -22.37 -17.57
C PHE A 690 -25.62 -23.34 -16.42
N ILE A 691 -25.82 -22.80 -15.22
CA ILE A 691 -25.81 -23.58 -13.98
C ILE A 691 -27.14 -23.33 -13.26
N ASN A 692 -27.79 -24.39 -12.87
CA ASN A 692 -29.08 -24.32 -12.19
C ASN A 692 -29.10 -25.29 -10.99
N LEU A 693 -29.32 -24.76 -9.80
CA LEU A 693 -29.40 -25.49 -8.54
C LEU A 693 -30.62 -24.97 -7.74
N GLY A 694 -31.40 -25.88 -7.15
CA GLY A 694 -32.45 -25.49 -6.22
C GLY A 694 -33.71 -24.92 -6.88
N LYS A 695 -34.58 -24.33 -6.06
CA LYS A 695 -35.85 -23.71 -6.51
C LYS A 695 -35.64 -22.29 -6.99
N THR A 696 -36.47 -21.80 -7.86
CA THR A 696 -36.48 -20.44 -8.37
C THR A 696 -36.61 -19.46 -7.20
N GLY A 697 -35.68 -18.51 -7.10
CA GLY A 697 -35.65 -17.49 -6.06
C GLY A 697 -34.79 -17.82 -4.82
N SER A 698 -34.11 -18.97 -4.78
CA SER A 698 -33.17 -19.28 -3.68
C SER A 698 -31.82 -18.58 -3.88
N GLU A 699 -31.06 -18.35 -2.77
CA GLU A 699 -29.69 -17.77 -2.81
C GLU A 699 -28.73 -18.65 -3.59
N GLU A 700 -28.80 -19.96 -3.42
CA GLU A 700 -28.00 -20.96 -4.13
C GLU A 700 -28.15 -20.82 -5.65
N LYS A 701 -29.38 -20.60 -6.11
CA LYS A 701 -29.68 -20.39 -7.54
C LYS A 701 -29.03 -19.09 -8.03
N SER A 702 -29.14 -18.00 -7.27
CA SER A 702 -28.51 -16.72 -7.66
C SER A 702 -27.00 -16.80 -7.75
N TYR A 703 -26.33 -17.44 -6.79
CA TYR A 703 -24.89 -17.64 -6.83
C TYR A 703 -24.45 -18.56 -7.98
N THR A 704 -25.17 -19.66 -8.22
CA THR A 704 -24.83 -20.57 -9.33
C THR A 704 -25.06 -19.93 -10.69
N GLU A 705 -26.10 -19.12 -10.84
CA GLU A 705 -26.34 -18.34 -12.06
C GLU A 705 -25.21 -17.31 -12.28
N ALA A 706 -24.79 -16.60 -11.23
CA ALA A 706 -23.67 -15.65 -11.30
C ALA A 706 -22.35 -16.35 -11.72
N ILE A 707 -22.04 -17.50 -11.13
CA ILE A 707 -20.88 -18.32 -11.51
C ILE A 707 -20.96 -18.73 -12.98
N GLY A 708 -22.11 -19.24 -13.45
CA GLY A 708 -22.28 -19.61 -14.84
C GLY A 708 -22.10 -18.47 -15.83
N ARG A 709 -22.58 -17.27 -15.48
CA ARG A 709 -22.37 -16.06 -16.28
C ARG A 709 -20.92 -15.62 -16.34
N LEU A 710 -20.18 -15.69 -15.22
CA LEU A 710 -18.75 -15.35 -15.17
C LEU A 710 -17.91 -16.35 -15.98
N ILE A 711 -18.18 -17.65 -15.84
CA ILE A 711 -17.52 -18.69 -16.63
C ILE A 711 -17.79 -18.48 -18.13
N SER A 712 -19.05 -18.25 -18.51
CA SER A 712 -19.42 -17.96 -19.89
C SER A 712 -18.68 -16.76 -20.44
N LYS A 713 -18.62 -15.67 -19.67
CA LYS A 713 -17.90 -14.44 -20.08
C LYS A 713 -16.42 -14.69 -20.29
N TYR A 714 -15.79 -15.44 -19.37
CA TYR A 714 -14.39 -15.82 -19.46
C TYR A 714 -14.10 -16.67 -20.72
N LEU A 715 -14.92 -17.69 -21.00
CA LEU A 715 -14.79 -18.55 -22.17
C LEU A 715 -15.07 -17.82 -23.50
N GLN A 716 -16.00 -16.86 -23.51
CA GLN A 716 -16.32 -16.03 -24.68
C GLN A 716 -15.19 -15.08 -25.07
N ILE A 717 -14.45 -14.55 -24.11
CA ILE A 717 -13.25 -13.77 -24.38
C ILE A 717 -12.02 -14.65 -24.66
N GLY A 718 -12.24 -15.99 -24.76
CA GLY A 718 -11.30 -17.03 -25.14
C GLY A 718 -10.44 -17.57 -24.03
N GLY A 719 -10.91 -17.52 -22.79
CA GLY A 719 -10.33 -18.26 -21.68
C GLY A 719 -10.35 -19.77 -21.91
N ASP A 720 -9.48 -20.50 -21.28
CA ASP A 720 -9.41 -21.95 -21.35
C ASP A 720 -10.29 -22.59 -20.27
N VAL A 721 -11.17 -23.52 -20.65
CA VAL A 721 -12.01 -24.27 -19.72
C VAL A 721 -11.19 -25.05 -18.69
N ARG A 722 -9.94 -25.41 -18.99
CA ARG A 722 -9.03 -26.08 -18.04
C ARG A 722 -8.70 -25.22 -16.85
N GLU A 723 -8.47 -23.94 -17.06
CA GLU A 723 -8.22 -22.97 -15.98
C GLU A 723 -9.44 -22.81 -15.07
N VAL A 724 -10.66 -22.85 -15.64
CA VAL A 724 -11.90 -22.87 -14.87
C VAL A 724 -12.00 -24.13 -14.02
N VAL A 725 -11.70 -25.29 -14.61
CA VAL A 725 -11.73 -26.58 -13.90
C VAL A 725 -10.73 -26.58 -12.76
N GLU A 726 -9.46 -26.16 -13.00
CA GLU A 726 -8.43 -26.09 -11.96
C GLU A 726 -8.81 -25.14 -10.82
N SER A 727 -9.43 -24.01 -11.15
CA SER A 727 -9.83 -23.01 -10.15
C SER A 727 -10.97 -23.46 -9.24
N LEU A 728 -11.87 -24.31 -9.72
CA LEU A 728 -13.06 -24.72 -8.98
C LEU A 728 -12.96 -26.13 -8.38
N LYS A 729 -12.08 -27.00 -8.92
CA LYS A 729 -11.93 -28.39 -8.50
C LYS A 729 -11.33 -28.49 -7.09
N GLY A 730 -11.96 -29.31 -6.26
CA GLY A 730 -11.48 -29.56 -4.89
C GLY A 730 -11.86 -28.48 -3.87
N ILE A 731 -12.60 -27.44 -4.23
CA ILE A 731 -13.17 -26.50 -3.27
C ILE A 731 -14.12 -27.26 -2.34
N LYS A 732 -13.88 -27.15 -1.04
CA LYS A 732 -14.67 -27.78 0.01
C LYS A 732 -15.67 -26.79 0.60
N SER A 733 -16.85 -27.28 0.97
CA SER A 733 -17.86 -26.53 1.76
C SER A 733 -18.14 -27.26 3.08
N ASN A 734 -18.84 -26.60 3.98
CA ASN A 734 -19.30 -27.21 5.23
C ASN A 734 -20.47 -28.20 5.02
N SER A 735 -20.99 -28.34 3.80
CA SER A 735 -22.01 -29.34 3.45
C SER A 735 -21.40 -30.73 3.38
N GLN A 736 -22.24 -31.74 3.58
CA GLN A 736 -21.80 -33.13 3.52
C GLN A 736 -21.18 -33.49 2.16
N ILE A 737 -20.07 -34.23 2.18
CA ILE A 737 -19.46 -34.81 0.99
C ILE A 737 -20.47 -35.76 0.35
N THR A 738 -20.76 -35.57 -0.92
CA THR A 738 -21.74 -36.37 -1.68
C THR A 738 -21.04 -37.26 -2.68
N TRP A 739 -21.62 -38.43 -2.94
CA TRP A 739 -21.19 -39.32 -4.03
C TRP A 739 -22.28 -39.39 -5.08
N ASP A 740 -21.96 -39.05 -6.30
CA ASP A 740 -22.88 -39.23 -7.44
C ASP A 740 -22.20 -40.09 -8.54
N LYS A 741 -22.76 -41.24 -8.82
CA LYS A 741 -22.28 -42.18 -9.86
C LYS A 741 -20.78 -42.46 -9.78
N GLY A 742 -20.23 -42.66 -8.55
CA GLY A 742 -18.84 -42.96 -8.30
C GLY A 742 -17.93 -41.75 -8.24
N MET A 743 -18.44 -40.52 -8.40
CA MET A 743 -17.71 -39.26 -8.21
C MET A 743 -17.89 -38.74 -6.80
N LYS A 744 -16.82 -38.45 -6.11
CA LYS A 744 -16.82 -37.79 -4.80
C LYS A 744 -16.93 -36.27 -5.02
N ILE A 745 -17.96 -35.65 -4.50
CA ILE A 745 -18.26 -34.22 -4.67
C ILE A 745 -18.06 -33.50 -3.35
N TYR A 746 -17.23 -32.46 -3.32
CA TYR A 746 -16.89 -31.71 -2.10
C TYR A 746 -17.78 -30.47 -1.90
N SER A 747 -18.32 -29.90 -2.98
CA SER A 747 -19.13 -28.67 -2.95
C SER A 747 -19.80 -28.43 -4.31
N VAL A 748 -20.63 -27.39 -4.39
CA VAL A 748 -21.22 -26.92 -5.66
C VAL A 748 -20.14 -26.51 -6.67
N PRO A 749 -19.13 -25.68 -6.33
CA PRO A 749 -18.01 -25.38 -7.25
C PRO A 749 -17.27 -26.62 -7.73
N ASP A 750 -16.98 -27.58 -6.88
CA ASP A 750 -16.33 -28.84 -7.25
C ASP A 750 -17.18 -29.67 -8.22
N ALA A 751 -18.48 -29.68 -8.02
CA ALA A 751 -19.43 -30.32 -8.94
C ALA A 751 -19.46 -29.67 -10.32
N ILE A 752 -19.43 -28.35 -10.38
CA ILE A 752 -19.33 -27.59 -11.62
C ILE A 752 -18.03 -27.93 -12.37
N ALA A 753 -16.89 -27.90 -11.66
CA ALA A 753 -15.60 -28.25 -12.25
C ALA A 753 -15.59 -29.65 -12.86
N LYS A 754 -16.09 -30.65 -12.13
CA LYS A 754 -16.17 -32.05 -12.61
C LYS A 754 -17.12 -32.21 -13.78
N SER A 755 -18.23 -31.47 -13.80
CA SER A 755 -19.12 -31.45 -14.96
C SER A 755 -18.42 -30.90 -16.20
N LEU A 756 -17.72 -29.80 -16.08
CA LEU A 756 -17.00 -29.18 -17.19
C LEU A 756 -15.81 -30.05 -17.64
N GLU A 757 -15.09 -30.69 -16.70
CA GLU A 757 -13.99 -31.61 -16.99
C GLU A 757 -14.46 -32.80 -17.87
N ILE A 758 -15.62 -33.34 -17.53
CA ILE A 758 -16.21 -34.46 -18.30
C ILE A 758 -16.69 -33.98 -19.67
N MET A 759 -17.43 -32.89 -19.74
CA MET A 759 -17.98 -32.36 -20.99
C MET A 759 -16.91 -31.86 -21.94
N ALA A 760 -15.82 -31.30 -21.41
CA ALA A 760 -14.67 -30.88 -22.22
C ALA A 760 -13.74 -32.03 -22.65
N GLY A 761 -13.96 -33.25 -22.17
CA GLY A 761 -13.12 -34.39 -22.47
C GLY A 761 -11.71 -34.36 -21.89
N ILE A 762 -11.50 -33.60 -20.82
CA ILE A 762 -10.21 -33.35 -20.13
C ILE A 762 -9.85 -34.54 -19.19
N ALA A 763 -10.84 -35.33 -18.78
CA ALA A 763 -10.67 -36.43 -17.84
C ALA A 763 -9.70 -37.48 -18.36
N ASN A 764 -8.71 -37.88 -17.53
CA ASN A 764 -7.75 -38.93 -17.82
C ASN A 764 -8.43 -40.30 -18.16
N PRO A 765 -7.87 -41.13 -19.03
CA PRO A 765 -8.46 -42.42 -19.44
C PRO A 765 -8.74 -43.42 -18.31
N GLY A 766 -8.25 -43.20 -17.09
CA GLY A 766 -8.47 -44.02 -15.91
C GLY A 766 -9.59 -43.53 -14.98
N SER A 767 -10.19 -42.35 -15.21
CA SER A 767 -11.32 -41.88 -14.43
C SER A 767 -12.65 -42.40 -15.00
N THR A 768 -13.67 -42.57 -14.14
CA THR A 768 -14.98 -43.09 -14.45
C THR A 768 -15.73 -42.38 -15.63
N ALA A 769 -15.16 -41.26 -16.12
CA ALA A 769 -15.65 -40.52 -17.29
C ALA A 769 -15.55 -41.33 -18.61
N SER A 770 -14.68 -42.36 -18.73
CA SER A 770 -14.58 -43.21 -19.92
C SER A 770 -15.79 -44.15 -20.10
N LEU A 771 -16.56 -44.36 -19.04
CA LEU A 771 -17.75 -45.24 -19.08
C LEU A 771 -18.93 -44.61 -19.81
N PHE A 772 -18.96 -43.29 -20.00
CA PHE A 772 -20.08 -42.60 -20.66
C PHE A 772 -19.91 -42.42 -22.17
N LYS A 773 -18.71 -42.52 -22.72
CA LYS A 773 -18.48 -42.38 -24.17
C LYS A 773 -18.99 -43.59 -25.01
N ASN A 774 -19.19 -44.74 -24.37
CA ASN A 774 -19.62 -45.97 -25.08
C ASN A 774 -21.14 -46.26 -25.06
N ALA A 775 -21.93 -45.46 -24.37
CA ALA A 775 -23.38 -45.68 -24.26
C ALA A 775 -24.20 -45.16 -25.46
N GLU A 776 -23.64 -44.35 -26.34
CA GLU A 776 -24.37 -43.78 -27.49
C GLU A 776 -24.32 -44.59 -28.77
N LYS A 777 -23.59 -45.71 -28.82
CA LYS A 777 -23.44 -46.50 -30.07
C LYS A 777 -24.08 -47.87 -30.10
N SER A 778 -24.85 -48.33 -29.14
CA SER A 778 -25.56 -49.61 -29.27
C SER A 778 -26.90 -49.62 -28.51
N GLY A 779 -27.97 -49.42 -29.23
CA GLY A 779 -29.29 -49.82 -28.77
C GLY A 779 -29.41 -51.35 -28.74
N LYS A 780 -28.98 -51.97 -27.63
CA LYS A 780 -29.39 -53.35 -27.30
C LYS A 780 -29.23 -53.62 -25.80
N GLN A 781 -30.25 -54.24 -25.24
CA GLN A 781 -30.36 -54.64 -23.84
C GLN A 781 -29.22 -55.55 -23.36
N MET A 782 -28.82 -55.29 -22.11
CA MET A 782 -27.83 -56.08 -21.38
C MET A 782 -28.40 -57.33 -20.75
N PRO A 783 -27.56 -58.37 -20.54
CA PRO A 783 -27.68 -59.24 -19.39
C PRO A 783 -26.52 -59.00 -18.42
N MET A 784 -26.88 -59.08 -17.14
CA MET A 784 -25.93 -59.11 -16.03
C MET A 784 -24.99 -60.32 -16.08
N SER A 785 -23.74 -60.16 -15.90
CA SER A 785 -22.90 -61.13 -15.20
C SER A 785 -21.56 -60.54 -14.80
N THR A 786 -21.23 -60.88 -13.59
CA THR A 786 -20.06 -60.63 -12.75
C THR A 786 -18.75 -61.12 -13.34
N SER A 787 -17.65 -60.35 -13.20
CA SER A 787 -16.38 -60.81 -12.67
C SER A 787 -15.41 -59.67 -12.41
N VAL A 788 -14.89 -59.66 -11.20
CA VAL A 788 -13.89 -58.75 -10.63
C VAL A 788 -12.52 -59.27 -10.97
N SER A 789 -11.63 -58.43 -11.46
CA SER A 789 -10.17 -58.66 -11.36
C SER A 789 -9.54 -57.59 -10.45
N LYS A 790 -8.82 -58.09 -9.46
CA LYS A 790 -8.06 -57.36 -8.47
C LYS A 790 -6.89 -56.61 -9.09
N ASP A 791 -6.64 -55.37 -8.63
CA ASP A 791 -5.45 -54.91 -7.89
C ASP A 791 -5.48 -53.41 -7.76
N ASP A 792 -5.25 -53.00 -6.55
CA ASP A 792 -4.64 -51.91 -5.85
C ASP A 792 -5.55 -51.27 -4.77
N GLY A 793 -5.42 -51.85 -3.63
CA GLY A 793 -5.24 -51.39 -2.27
C GLY A 793 -5.91 -50.11 -1.81
N ILE A 794 -7.21 -50.13 -1.55
CA ILE A 794 -7.86 -49.63 -0.32
C ILE A 794 -9.29 -50.21 -0.36
N THR A 795 -9.49 -51.35 0.25
CA THR A 795 -10.85 -51.86 0.53
C THR A 795 -11.44 -51.05 1.68
N PRO A 796 -12.68 -50.56 1.61
CA PRO A 796 -13.39 -50.10 2.78
C PRO A 796 -13.50 -51.29 3.75
N ASP A 797 -13.07 -51.10 4.99
CA ASP A 797 -13.16 -52.15 5.99
C ASP A 797 -14.61 -52.54 6.21
N GLU A 798 -14.90 -53.84 6.18
CA GLU A 798 -16.20 -54.41 6.48
C GLU A 798 -16.61 -54.12 7.93
N CYS A 799 -17.82 -53.61 8.10
CA CYS A 799 -18.35 -53.30 9.42
C CYS A 799 -18.47 -54.61 10.26
N PRO A 800 -17.85 -54.68 11.43
CA PRO A 800 -17.88 -55.92 12.27
C PRO A 800 -19.26 -56.19 12.86
N LYS A 801 -20.26 -55.29 12.67
CA LYS A 801 -21.60 -55.48 13.21
C LYS A 801 -22.64 -55.84 12.13
N CYS A 802 -22.51 -55.38 10.93
CA CYS A 802 -23.48 -55.64 9.85
C CYS A 802 -22.92 -56.22 8.58
N SER A 803 -21.58 -56.41 8.55
CA SER A 803 -20.82 -56.98 7.41
C SER A 803 -20.94 -56.17 6.11
N GLU A 804 -21.38 -54.90 6.17
CA GLU A 804 -21.41 -54.02 5.02
C GLU A 804 -20.15 -53.15 4.94
N ASN A 805 -19.65 -52.91 3.73
CA ASN A 805 -18.47 -52.10 3.46
C ASN A 805 -18.79 -50.60 3.50
N THR A 806 -19.21 -50.10 4.67
CA THR A 806 -19.66 -48.73 4.87
C THR A 806 -19.03 -48.06 6.09
N LEU A 807 -17.83 -48.51 6.53
CA LEU A 807 -17.05 -47.87 7.59
C LEU A 807 -16.35 -46.63 7.05
N VAL A 808 -16.59 -45.49 7.71
CA VAL A 808 -15.96 -44.19 7.43
C VAL A 808 -15.11 -43.78 8.63
N ASN A 809 -13.87 -43.38 8.40
CA ASN A 809 -12.99 -42.86 9.44
C ASN A 809 -13.15 -41.33 9.50
N GLU A 810 -13.66 -40.81 10.61
CA GLU A 810 -13.72 -39.38 10.89
C GLU A 810 -12.97 -39.10 12.20
N ASN A 811 -11.88 -38.34 12.10
CA ASN A 811 -11.06 -37.89 13.24
C ASN A 811 -10.58 -39.00 14.17
N GLY A 812 -10.20 -40.17 13.62
CA GLY A 812 -9.75 -41.31 14.38
C GLY A 812 -10.87 -42.22 14.90
N CYS A 813 -12.13 -41.99 14.53
CA CYS A 813 -13.26 -42.87 14.80
C CYS A 813 -13.80 -43.51 13.53
N PHE A 814 -13.94 -44.82 13.46
CA PHE A 814 -14.58 -45.54 12.37
C PHE A 814 -16.09 -45.68 12.65
N THR A 815 -16.93 -45.07 11.84
CA THR A 815 -18.38 -45.12 11.96
C THR A 815 -19.01 -45.83 10.78
N CYS A 816 -19.82 -46.83 10.98
CA CYS A 816 -20.57 -47.52 9.96
C CYS A 816 -21.86 -46.74 9.62
N MET A 817 -21.95 -46.30 8.35
CA MET A 817 -23.08 -45.50 7.88
C MET A 817 -24.37 -46.31 7.72
N SER A 818 -24.33 -47.65 7.67
CA SER A 818 -25.51 -48.50 7.53
C SER A 818 -26.15 -48.89 8.86
N CYS A 819 -25.37 -49.16 9.88
CA CYS A 819 -25.90 -49.64 11.18
C CYS A 819 -25.55 -48.76 12.38
N GLY A 820 -24.82 -47.65 12.20
CA GLY A 820 -24.44 -46.73 13.27
C GLY A 820 -23.36 -47.28 14.23
N PHE A 821 -22.67 -48.35 13.89
CA PHE A 821 -21.55 -48.84 14.71
C PHE A 821 -20.40 -47.86 14.66
N THR A 822 -19.87 -47.49 15.83
CA THR A 822 -18.72 -46.56 15.93
C THR A 822 -17.64 -47.19 16.82
N LYS A 823 -16.37 -47.11 16.35
CA LYS A 823 -15.17 -47.52 17.08
C LYS A 823 -14.12 -46.45 16.93
N CYS A 824 -13.66 -45.82 18.04
CA CYS A 824 -12.55 -44.88 18.04
C CYS A 824 -11.29 -45.56 18.56
N GLU A 825 -10.10 -45.23 17.94
CA GLU A 825 -8.80 -45.62 18.49
C GLU A 825 -8.25 -44.58 19.44
#